data_cad0bae4432570c28f501c393f0b3ac8
#
_entry.id   cad0bae4432570c28f501c393f0b3ac8
#
_cell.length_a   1.000
_cell.length_b   1.000
_cell.length_c   1.000
_cell.angle_alpha   90.00
_cell.angle_beta   90.00
_cell.angle_gamma   90.00
#
_symmetry.space_group_name_H-M   'P 1'
#
loop_
_entity.id
_entity.type
_entity.pdbx_description
1 polymer ?
#
loop_
_entity_poly.entity_id
_entity_poly.type
_entity_poly.pdbx_seq_one_letter_code
_entity_poly.pdbx_strand_id
1 'polypeptide(L)'
;MTELLSPAGGREALVAAVQNGADAVYMGFGSFNARRSARNFSDEEFLAAVRYCHLRGVKVYLTLNTLVTDRELPALAETARRASEYGVDAILVQDWGVYETLRAVIPDVPLHASTQMALHTLSGVEEAARLGMTRAVLARELSGGELREIAERAPIEIETFAHGALCMCYSGMCEMSAVIGGRSGNRGACAQPCRLRYGWHGKADANPLSLKDANLAAYAGEMAEMGVACLKLEGRMKRPEYVAAVTGIYAALLREHRAPTADEQKKLALAFSRDGFTDGYYRGRRGKEMFGVRPETARWPEEWFGTLRAAYEKEDMRLVPVRFRAALRLGEPMVLTAEDGDGHCVTVTGAAPEAARSRAVTAGEVEARLRKTGGTAFTVSDCAVTAENGLSVPASALNALRRDALAALETLRTEIPERREGTFVPAERIKNPTEPPRFTASIYRAGQLTDALVNEGVETVYVPLELLPSVEVEKYRGRTKFAAVLPRVWRTADEEGLREQLRTAKERGVECAVLGNLGHFALVRGLDMELRGDFGLNVFNSAALRFLKEQGLSGATLSFELRHEQLRDISKCIPCEAIVYGRLPLMITENCIVANEFGCRHFKGRCDAACADSACAAAPELTDRVGERFPVLHAYGCRSELQNGKTLWLADKPEYRKIGLTYARLRFTTESAEECVRVLRAYKGREEYTPKDITRGLFYRGVE
;
A
#
# COMPACT_ATOMS: atom_id res chain seq x y z
N MET A 1 -15.53 5.92 -15.96
CA MET A 1 -15.68 6.96 -14.89
C MET A 1 -14.69 6.63 -13.79
N THR A 2 -13.94 7.60 -13.29
CA THR A 2 -12.96 7.38 -12.22
C THR A 2 -13.66 7.09 -10.90
N GLU A 3 -13.29 5.99 -10.26
CA GLU A 3 -13.85 5.52 -8.99
C GLU A 3 -13.29 6.33 -7.81
N LEU A 4 -14.14 6.70 -6.87
CA LEU A 4 -13.74 7.34 -5.60
C LEU A 4 -13.70 6.29 -4.49
N LEU A 5 -12.49 5.97 -4.01
CA LEU A 5 -12.24 4.98 -2.98
C LEU A 5 -12.03 5.64 -1.61
N SER A 6 -12.96 5.40 -0.69
CA SER A 6 -12.97 6.00 0.65
C SER A 6 -12.58 5.03 1.75
N PRO A 7 -11.96 5.52 2.84
CA PRO A 7 -11.57 4.68 3.97
C PRO A 7 -12.76 4.33 4.87
N ALA A 8 -12.85 3.07 5.29
CA ALA A 8 -13.80 2.62 6.32
C ALA A 8 -13.04 1.95 7.48
N GLY A 9 -12.84 2.71 8.56
CA GLY A 9 -12.20 2.22 9.79
C GLY A 9 -13.14 1.57 10.78
N GLY A 10 -14.45 1.58 10.51
CA GLY A 10 -15.53 1.02 11.29
C GLY A 10 -16.87 1.40 10.66
N ARG A 11 -17.99 0.90 11.22
CA ARG A 11 -19.34 1.07 10.64
C ARG A 11 -19.73 2.53 10.41
N GLU A 12 -19.49 3.43 11.37
CA GLU A 12 -19.84 4.83 11.23
C GLU A 12 -19.10 5.50 10.05
N ALA A 13 -17.78 5.22 9.90
CA ALA A 13 -17.00 5.72 8.79
C ALA A 13 -17.44 5.11 7.44
N LEU A 14 -17.89 3.84 7.44
CA LEU A 14 -18.48 3.19 6.27
C LEU A 14 -19.75 3.94 5.81
N VAL A 15 -20.68 4.16 6.74
CA VAL A 15 -21.94 4.89 6.46
C VAL A 15 -21.59 6.29 5.97
N ALA A 16 -20.69 7.00 6.64
CA ALA A 16 -20.23 8.33 6.25
C ALA A 16 -19.67 8.33 4.81
N ALA A 17 -18.85 7.35 4.42
CA ALA A 17 -18.30 7.22 3.08
C ALA A 17 -19.40 6.98 2.03
N VAL A 18 -20.23 5.96 2.26
CA VAL A 18 -21.27 5.54 1.32
C VAL A 18 -22.31 6.65 1.12
N GLN A 19 -22.79 7.26 2.20
CA GLN A 19 -23.81 8.32 2.12
C GLN A 19 -23.28 9.61 1.46
N ASN A 20 -21.96 9.84 1.46
CA ASN A 20 -21.34 10.99 0.82
C ASN A 20 -20.76 10.71 -0.58
N GLY A 21 -21.09 9.58 -1.20
CA GLY A 21 -20.84 9.34 -2.63
C GLY A 21 -19.55 8.58 -2.94
N ALA A 22 -19.03 7.75 -2.02
CA ALA A 22 -17.98 6.81 -2.34
C ALA A 22 -18.44 5.75 -3.34
N ASP A 23 -17.65 5.44 -4.37
CA ASP A 23 -17.94 4.35 -5.32
C ASP A 23 -17.37 3.01 -4.82
N ALA A 24 -16.36 3.08 -3.99
CA ALA A 24 -15.79 1.93 -3.29
C ALA A 24 -15.31 2.33 -1.89
N VAL A 25 -15.21 1.34 -1.01
CA VAL A 25 -14.62 1.51 0.32
C VAL A 25 -13.51 0.48 0.54
N TYR A 26 -12.44 0.87 1.25
CA TYR A 26 -11.43 -0.08 1.69
C TYR A 26 -11.43 -0.22 3.20
N MET A 27 -11.42 -1.48 3.65
CA MET A 27 -11.53 -1.81 5.06
C MET A 27 -10.62 -2.97 5.47
N GLY A 28 -10.42 -3.13 6.77
CA GLY A 28 -9.72 -4.27 7.36
C GLY A 28 -10.72 -5.26 7.94
N PHE A 29 -10.43 -6.54 7.79
CA PHE A 29 -11.11 -7.65 8.42
C PHE A 29 -10.07 -8.56 9.07
N GLY A 30 -10.25 -8.92 10.33
CA GLY A 30 -9.23 -9.65 11.06
C GLY A 30 -7.93 -8.85 11.31
N SER A 31 -6.79 -9.54 11.37
CA SER A 31 -5.52 -8.99 11.88
C SER A 31 -4.49 -8.58 10.81
N PHE A 32 -4.69 -8.91 9.53
CA PHE A 32 -3.67 -8.86 8.48
C PHE A 32 -3.71 -7.58 7.64
N ASN A 33 -3.81 -6.41 8.26
CA ASN A 33 -3.94 -5.14 7.54
C ASN A 33 -3.03 -4.03 8.09
N ALA A 34 -2.65 -3.08 7.22
CA ALA A 34 -1.72 -1.99 7.52
C ALA A 34 -2.22 -0.97 8.58
N ARG A 35 -3.39 -1.17 9.16
CA ARG A 35 -3.95 -0.38 10.27
C ARG A 35 -4.50 -1.31 11.35
N ARG A 36 -3.64 -2.18 11.86
CA ARG A 36 -3.97 -3.19 12.87
C ARG A 36 -4.62 -2.59 14.14
N SER A 37 -4.27 -1.35 14.49
CA SER A 37 -4.84 -0.62 15.62
C SER A 37 -6.21 0.04 15.34
N ALA A 38 -6.75 -0.02 14.10
CA ALA A 38 -8.11 0.40 13.83
C ALA A 38 -9.11 -0.60 14.42
N ARG A 39 -10.33 -0.14 14.73
CA ARG A 39 -11.43 -1.04 15.08
C ARG A 39 -11.79 -1.84 13.81
N ASN A 40 -11.29 -3.08 13.71
CA ASN A 40 -11.64 -3.97 12.62
C ASN A 40 -13.06 -4.55 12.83
N PHE A 41 -13.69 -4.98 11.74
CA PHE A 41 -15.03 -5.55 11.74
C PHE A 41 -14.99 -7.00 12.26
N SER A 42 -16.01 -7.42 13.05
CA SER A 42 -16.30 -8.84 13.29
C SER A 42 -16.85 -9.49 12.01
N ASP A 43 -17.05 -10.82 12.03
CA ASP A 43 -17.62 -11.54 10.89
C ASP A 43 -19.02 -11.01 10.51
N GLU A 44 -19.90 -10.85 11.50
CA GLU A 44 -21.26 -10.35 11.27
C GLU A 44 -21.26 -8.88 10.85
N GLU A 45 -20.43 -8.05 11.48
CA GLU A 45 -20.27 -6.65 11.11
C GLU A 45 -19.75 -6.50 9.70
N PHE A 46 -18.79 -7.37 9.28
CA PHE A 46 -18.20 -7.32 7.96
C PHE A 46 -19.19 -7.74 6.87
N LEU A 47 -19.91 -8.86 7.05
CA LEU A 47 -20.96 -9.30 6.14
C LEU A 47 -22.06 -8.23 5.99
N ALA A 48 -22.49 -7.65 7.11
CA ALA A 48 -23.48 -6.56 7.10
C ALA A 48 -22.95 -5.32 6.36
N ALA A 49 -21.66 -5.02 6.49
CA ALA A 49 -21.01 -3.90 5.80
C ALA A 49 -20.94 -4.14 4.28
N VAL A 50 -20.57 -5.35 3.83
CA VAL A 50 -20.57 -5.72 2.40
C VAL A 50 -21.97 -5.59 1.80
N ARG A 51 -22.98 -6.17 2.43
CA ARG A 51 -24.37 -6.07 1.98
C ARG A 51 -24.87 -4.63 1.93
N TYR A 52 -24.54 -3.82 2.94
CA TYR A 52 -24.88 -2.39 2.97
C TYR A 52 -24.31 -1.63 1.77
N CYS A 53 -23.04 -1.93 1.42
CA CYS A 53 -22.36 -1.34 0.29
C CYS A 53 -22.97 -1.81 -1.05
N HIS A 54 -23.06 -3.13 -1.25
CA HIS A 54 -23.59 -3.71 -2.50
C HIS A 54 -25.01 -3.28 -2.79
N LEU A 55 -25.87 -3.23 -1.77
CA LEU A 55 -27.23 -2.70 -1.92
C LEU A 55 -27.24 -1.31 -2.54
N ARG A 56 -26.22 -0.49 -2.30
CA ARG A 56 -26.09 0.88 -2.80
C ARG A 56 -25.11 1.02 -3.99
N GLY A 57 -24.71 -0.10 -4.59
CA GLY A 57 -23.77 -0.12 -5.72
C GLY A 57 -22.36 0.37 -5.36
N VAL A 58 -21.92 0.11 -4.13
CA VAL A 58 -20.58 0.46 -3.63
C VAL A 58 -19.75 -0.80 -3.48
N LYS A 59 -18.54 -0.81 -4.07
CA LYS A 59 -17.59 -1.92 -3.97
C LYS A 59 -16.88 -1.95 -2.63
N VAL A 60 -16.44 -3.14 -2.23
CA VAL A 60 -15.70 -3.37 -0.99
C VAL A 60 -14.34 -3.99 -1.27
N TYR A 61 -13.26 -3.28 -0.92
CA TYR A 61 -11.89 -3.76 -1.07
C TYR A 61 -11.29 -4.09 0.30
N LEU A 62 -10.92 -5.37 0.47
CA LEU A 62 -10.28 -5.84 1.68
C LEU A 62 -8.78 -5.58 1.66
N THR A 63 -8.24 -5.08 2.77
CA THR A 63 -6.78 -4.95 2.91
C THR A 63 -6.19 -6.14 3.65
N LEU A 64 -5.44 -7.02 2.95
CA LEU A 64 -4.56 -8.05 3.49
C LEU A 64 -3.11 -7.71 3.12
N ASN A 65 -2.69 -6.50 3.44
CA ASN A 65 -1.51 -5.86 2.91
C ASN A 65 -0.43 -5.64 3.98
N THR A 66 -0.16 -6.67 4.77
CA THR A 66 0.94 -6.73 5.73
C THR A 66 1.85 -7.91 5.44
N LEU A 67 3.09 -7.85 5.92
CA LEU A 67 3.98 -9.00 5.94
C LEU A 67 3.47 -10.06 6.91
N VAL A 68 3.58 -11.33 6.54
CA VAL A 68 3.01 -12.47 7.27
C VAL A 68 4.06 -13.57 7.44
N THR A 69 4.14 -14.16 8.61
CA THR A 69 5.03 -15.29 8.89
C THR A 69 4.42 -16.62 8.41
N ASP A 70 5.24 -17.66 8.26
CA ASP A 70 4.75 -19.01 7.91
C ASP A 70 3.64 -19.52 8.86
N ARG A 71 3.72 -19.15 10.15
CA ARG A 71 2.73 -19.54 11.16
C ARG A 71 1.39 -18.85 11.01
N GLU A 72 1.37 -17.67 10.38
CA GLU A 72 0.18 -16.85 10.19
C GLU A 72 -0.54 -17.16 8.86
N LEU A 73 0.15 -17.73 7.87
CA LEU A 73 -0.42 -18.03 6.54
C LEU A 73 -1.69 -18.87 6.57
N PRO A 74 -1.81 -19.95 7.40
CA PRO A 74 -3.07 -20.71 7.47
C PRO A 74 -4.27 -19.87 7.93
N ALA A 75 -4.09 -19.01 8.93
CA ALA A 75 -5.14 -18.14 9.43
C ALA A 75 -5.49 -17.02 8.42
N LEU A 76 -4.51 -16.56 7.65
CA LEU A 76 -4.72 -15.61 6.56
C LEU A 76 -5.53 -16.27 5.42
N ALA A 77 -5.22 -17.51 5.04
CA ALA A 77 -5.96 -18.27 4.03
C ALA A 77 -7.43 -18.42 4.41
N GLU A 78 -7.71 -18.73 5.68
CA GLU A 78 -9.06 -18.82 6.22
C GLU A 78 -9.78 -17.45 6.21
N THR A 79 -9.10 -16.38 6.59
CA THR A 79 -9.64 -15.02 6.51
C THR A 79 -10.01 -14.65 5.07
N ALA A 80 -9.19 -15.06 4.11
CA ALA A 80 -9.41 -14.81 2.69
C ALA A 80 -10.63 -15.59 2.15
N ARG A 81 -10.82 -16.85 2.54
CA ARG A 81 -12.01 -17.65 2.16
C ARG A 81 -13.28 -16.96 2.64
N ARG A 82 -13.35 -16.66 3.93
CA ARG A 82 -14.52 -15.96 4.49
C ARG A 82 -14.78 -14.62 3.81
N ALA A 83 -13.73 -13.85 3.50
CA ALA A 83 -13.90 -12.61 2.76
C ALA A 83 -14.47 -12.83 1.35
N SER A 84 -14.05 -13.90 0.65
CA SER A 84 -14.61 -14.31 -0.64
C SER A 84 -16.08 -14.71 -0.53
N GLU A 85 -16.42 -15.51 0.48
CA GLU A 85 -17.80 -15.92 0.78
C GLU A 85 -18.71 -14.73 1.13
N TYR A 86 -18.15 -13.70 1.77
CA TYR A 86 -18.88 -12.46 2.10
C TYR A 86 -18.99 -11.50 0.91
N GLY A 87 -18.34 -11.80 -0.21
CA GLY A 87 -18.53 -11.08 -1.46
C GLY A 87 -17.62 -9.89 -1.67
N VAL A 88 -16.41 -9.83 -1.07
CA VAL A 88 -15.47 -8.73 -1.35
C VAL A 88 -15.15 -8.61 -2.85
N ASP A 89 -15.05 -7.39 -3.36
CA ASP A 89 -14.83 -7.15 -4.80
C ASP A 89 -13.35 -7.26 -5.20
N ALA A 90 -12.42 -7.00 -4.27
CA ALA A 90 -10.99 -7.19 -4.48
C ALA A 90 -10.22 -7.24 -3.15
N ILE A 91 -8.96 -7.71 -3.21
CA ILE A 91 -8.05 -7.74 -2.06
C ILE A 91 -6.74 -7.03 -2.38
N LEU A 92 -6.31 -6.11 -1.52
CA LEU A 92 -5.01 -5.43 -1.62
C LEU A 92 -3.94 -6.28 -0.93
N VAL A 93 -2.81 -6.51 -1.63
CA VAL A 93 -1.71 -7.36 -1.15
C VAL A 93 -0.37 -6.63 -1.18
N GLN A 94 0.57 -7.07 -0.32
CA GLN A 94 1.97 -6.64 -0.29
C GLN A 94 2.94 -7.82 -0.30
N ASP A 95 2.71 -8.81 0.54
CA ASP A 95 3.58 -9.96 0.78
C ASP A 95 3.43 -10.99 -0.34
N TRP A 96 4.56 -11.50 -0.86
CA TRP A 96 4.57 -12.47 -1.97
C TRP A 96 3.98 -13.83 -1.58
N GLY A 97 4.18 -14.26 -0.34
CA GLY A 97 3.56 -15.50 0.17
C GLY A 97 2.06 -15.34 0.40
N VAL A 98 1.61 -14.14 0.77
CA VAL A 98 0.17 -13.79 0.81
C VAL A 98 -0.40 -13.82 -0.60
N TYR A 99 0.26 -13.16 -1.56
CA TYR A 99 -0.16 -13.18 -2.96
C TYR A 99 -0.32 -14.62 -3.50
N GLU A 100 0.69 -15.47 -3.30
CA GLU A 100 0.65 -16.86 -3.73
C GLU A 100 -0.49 -17.65 -3.05
N THR A 101 -0.67 -17.44 -1.75
CA THR A 101 -1.75 -18.07 -0.97
C THR A 101 -3.12 -17.68 -1.49
N LEU A 102 -3.36 -16.37 -1.74
CA LEU A 102 -4.64 -15.89 -2.25
C LEU A 102 -4.95 -16.43 -3.64
N ARG A 103 -3.97 -16.47 -4.54
CA ARG A 103 -4.10 -17.06 -5.87
C ARG A 103 -4.49 -18.55 -5.82
N ALA A 104 -3.99 -19.28 -4.83
CA ALA A 104 -4.32 -20.70 -4.64
C ALA A 104 -5.68 -20.92 -4.00
N VAL A 105 -6.08 -20.07 -3.03
CA VAL A 105 -7.27 -20.30 -2.18
C VAL A 105 -8.52 -19.68 -2.75
N ILE A 106 -8.43 -18.47 -3.35
CA ILE A 106 -9.55 -17.69 -3.88
C ILE A 106 -9.23 -17.14 -5.28
N PRO A 107 -9.02 -18.00 -6.27
CA PRO A 107 -8.47 -17.64 -7.59
C PRO A 107 -9.33 -16.64 -8.38
N ASP A 108 -10.61 -16.52 -8.07
CA ASP A 108 -11.57 -15.66 -8.78
C ASP A 108 -11.70 -14.25 -8.15
N VAL A 109 -11.09 -14.01 -6.98
CA VAL A 109 -11.09 -12.68 -6.36
C VAL A 109 -9.97 -11.82 -6.94
N PRO A 110 -10.26 -10.64 -7.51
CA PRO A 110 -9.25 -9.72 -8.02
C PRO A 110 -8.23 -9.31 -6.95
N LEU A 111 -6.94 -9.26 -7.33
CA LEU A 111 -5.86 -8.81 -6.46
C LEU A 111 -5.34 -7.45 -6.93
N HIS A 112 -5.24 -6.51 -6.00
CA HIS A 112 -4.68 -5.18 -6.22
C HIS A 112 -3.30 -5.09 -5.55
N ALA A 113 -2.30 -4.60 -6.29
CA ALA A 113 -1.00 -4.28 -5.71
C ALA A 113 -1.13 -3.13 -4.73
N SER A 114 -0.85 -3.37 -3.45
CA SER A 114 -0.87 -2.31 -2.42
C SER A 114 0.22 -1.27 -2.67
N THR A 115 0.00 -0.02 -2.25
CA THR A 115 1.05 1.01 -2.23
C THR A 115 2.30 0.57 -1.46
N GLN A 116 2.18 -0.41 -0.56
CA GLN A 116 3.32 -0.99 0.17
C GLN A 116 4.21 -1.89 -0.69
N MET A 117 3.82 -2.23 -1.92
CA MET A 117 4.71 -2.84 -2.92
C MET A 117 5.62 -1.80 -3.60
N ALA A 118 5.44 -0.50 -3.27
CA ALA A 118 6.24 0.62 -3.74
C ALA A 118 6.37 0.68 -5.28
N LEU A 119 5.26 0.49 -6.00
CA LEU A 119 5.23 0.62 -7.45
C LEU A 119 5.26 2.09 -7.84
N HIS A 120 6.29 2.48 -8.57
CA HIS A 120 6.57 3.88 -8.93
C HIS A 120 7.08 4.07 -10.37
N THR A 121 7.04 3.00 -11.19
CA THR A 121 7.44 3.01 -12.60
C THR A 121 6.47 2.19 -13.44
N LEU A 122 6.47 2.45 -14.75
CA LEU A 122 5.67 1.65 -15.67
C LEU A 122 6.08 0.18 -15.65
N SER A 123 7.39 -0.10 -15.64
CA SER A 123 7.90 -1.48 -15.56
C SER A 123 7.41 -2.24 -14.33
N GLY A 124 7.28 -1.57 -13.18
CA GLY A 124 6.70 -2.17 -11.98
C GLY A 124 5.22 -2.52 -12.13
N VAL A 125 4.46 -1.68 -12.82
CA VAL A 125 3.04 -1.93 -13.12
C VAL A 125 2.88 -3.06 -14.13
N GLU A 126 3.70 -3.10 -15.17
CA GLU A 126 3.72 -4.19 -16.17
C GLU A 126 4.03 -5.55 -15.53
N GLU A 127 4.97 -5.60 -14.58
CA GLU A 127 5.25 -6.82 -13.83
C GLU A 127 4.09 -7.23 -12.90
N ALA A 128 3.41 -6.29 -12.26
CA ALA A 128 2.20 -6.58 -11.49
C ALA A 128 1.09 -7.16 -12.39
N ALA A 129 0.91 -6.61 -13.59
CA ALA A 129 -0.01 -7.13 -14.59
C ALA A 129 0.36 -8.55 -15.06
N ARG A 130 1.66 -8.80 -15.32
CA ARG A 130 2.16 -10.13 -15.69
C ARG A 130 1.86 -11.18 -14.62
N LEU A 131 1.89 -10.79 -13.37
CA LEU A 131 1.49 -11.64 -12.25
C LEU A 131 -0.04 -11.83 -12.13
N GLY A 132 -0.85 -11.11 -12.93
CA GLY A 132 -2.31 -11.22 -12.93
C GLY A 132 -2.99 -10.34 -11.87
N MET A 133 -2.31 -9.33 -11.37
CA MET A 133 -2.97 -8.28 -10.59
C MET A 133 -3.82 -7.42 -11.51
N THR A 134 -4.95 -6.93 -11.02
CA THR A 134 -5.92 -6.17 -11.84
C THR A 134 -5.81 -4.67 -11.64
N ARG A 135 -5.17 -4.22 -10.54
CA ARG A 135 -4.98 -2.81 -10.21
C ARG A 135 -3.67 -2.59 -9.48
N ALA A 136 -3.01 -1.48 -9.74
CA ALA A 136 -1.81 -1.04 -9.02
C ALA A 136 -2.05 0.27 -8.28
N VAL A 137 -1.83 0.28 -6.95
CA VAL A 137 -1.81 1.49 -6.13
C VAL A 137 -0.42 2.08 -6.17
N LEU A 138 -0.25 3.17 -6.91
CA LEU A 138 1.05 3.78 -7.11
C LEU A 138 1.61 4.46 -5.85
N ALA A 139 2.92 4.63 -5.82
CA ALA A 139 3.60 5.43 -4.82
C ALA A 139 3.12 6.89 -4.87
N ARG A 140 3.08 7.56 -3.73
CA ARG A 140 2.55 8.93 -3.56
C ARG A 140 3.53 10.01 -4.01
N GLU A 141 4.75 9.62 -4.29
CA GLU A 141 5.89 10.49 -4.61
C GLU A 141 6.00 10.80 -6.11
N LEU A 142 5.06 10.32 -6.92
CA LEU A 142 5.02 10.57 -8.37
C LEU A 142 4.52 11.98 -8.69
N SER A 143 5.11 12.59 -9.72
CA SER A 143 4.59 13.80 -10.32
C SER A 143 3.39 13.52 -11.22
N GLY A 144 2.59 14.55 -11.52
CA GLY A 144 1.47 14.43 -12.45
C GLY A 144 1.88 13.97 -13.85
N GLY A 145 3.09 14.36 -14.31
CA GLY A 145 3.64 13.88 -15.59
C GLY A 145 3.98 12.39 -15.57
N GLU A 146 4.62 11.90 -14.52
CA GLU A 146 4.94 10.48 -14.36
C GLU A 146 3.66 9.65 -14.17
N LEU A 147 2.69 10.16 -13.41
CA LEU A 147 1.38 9.51 -13.23
C LEU A 147 0.66 9.38 -14.57
N ARG A 148 0.67 10.44 -15.40
CA ARG A 148 0.09 10.42 -16.77
C ARG A 148 0.75 9.39 -17.64
N GLU A 149 2.09 9.38 -17.70
CA GLU A 149 2.85 8.40 -18.49
C GLU A 149 2.49 6.96 -18.11
N ILE A 150 2.38 6.68 -16.82
CA ILE A 150 1.99 5.35 -16.35
C ILE A 150 0.52 5.05 -16.65
N ALA A 151 -0.40 5.97 -16.35
CA ALA A 151 -1.83 5.75 -16.53
C ALA A 151 -2.23 5.52 -18.00
N GLU A 152 -1.61 6.24 -18.94
CA GLU A 152 -1.87 6.10 -20.39
C GLU A 152 -1.33 4.79 -20.99
N ARG A 153 -0.32 4.17 -20.35
CA ARG A 153 0.40 2.98 -20.89
C ARG A 153 0.17 1.71 -20.08
N ALA A 154 -0.35 1.82 -18.87
CA ALA A 154 -0.53 0.69 -17.98
C ALA A 154 -1.51 -0.35 -18.54
N PRO A 155 -1.18 -1.66 -18.49
CA PRO A 155 -2.09 -2.72 -18.94
C PRO A 155 -3.17 -3.08 -17.91
N ILE A 156 -3.12 -2.49 -16.71
CA ILE A 156 -4.07 -2.69 -15.60
C ILE A 156 -4.51 -1.35 -15.02
N GLU A 157 -5.56 -1.37 -14.22
CA GLU A 157 -6.09 -0.16 -13.59
C GLU A 157 -5.07 0.52 -12.67
N ILE A 158 -5.03 1.84 -12.72
CA ILE A 158 -4.18 2.67 -11.86
C ILE A 158 -5.01 3.33 -10.76
N GLU A 159 -4.55 3.15 -9.53
CA GLU A 159 -5.09 3.81 -8.34
C GLU A 159 -4.03 4.76 -7.75
N THR A 160 -4.42 6.00 -7.43
CA THR A 160 -3.53 6.96 -6.79
C THR A 160 -4.17 7.63 -5.58
N PHE A 161 -3.36 8.03 -4.60
CA PHE A 161 -3.84 8.79 -3.45
C PHE A 161 -4.08 10.26 -3.84
N ALA A 162 -5.28 10.75 -3.59
CA ALA A 162 -5.68 12.13 -3.88
C ALA A 162 -5.71 13.03 -2.64
N HIS A 163 -5.87 12.47 -1.43
CA HIS A 163 -6.01 13.26 -0.21
C HIS A 163 -5.49 12.52 1.03
N GLY A 164 -4.97 13.30 1.99
CA GLY A 164 -4.64 12.84 3.34
C GLY A 164 -3.16 12.64 3.60
N ALA A 165 -2.82 11.85 4.62
CA ALA A 165 -1.47 11.76 5.15
C ALA A 165 -0.44 11.26 4.14
N LEU A 166 0.67 11.99 3.98
CA LEU A 166 1.87 11.53 3.29
C LEU A 166 2.82 10.83 4.26
N CYS A 167 3.40 9.71 3.83
CA CYS A 167 4.58 9.13 4.46
C CYS A 167 5.83 9.88 4.01
N MET A 168 6.85 9.99 4.87
CA MET A 168 8.15 10.54 4.48
C MET A 168 8.95 9.56 3.63
N CYS A 169 8.85 8.26 3.95
CA CYS A 169 9.44 7.16 3.20
C CYS A 169 8.45 6.64 2.16
N TYR A 170 8.95 6.09 1.08
CA TYR A 170 8.15 5.24 0.20
C TYR A 170 7.44 4.17 1.01
N SER A 171 6.14 4.00 0.77
CA SER A 171 5.33 3.02 1.51
C SER A 171 5.88 1.60 1.26
N GLY A 172 5.99 0.79 2.32
CA GLY A 172 6.58 -0.55 2.25
C GLY A 172 8.11 -0.60 2.38
N MET A 173 8.79 0.55 2.37
CA MET A 173 10.26 0.65 2.48
C MET A 173 10.72 1.30 3.80
N CYS A 174 9.81 1.46 4.78
CA CYS A 174 10.11 2.12 6.04
C CYS A 174 10.25 1.13 7.19
N GLU A 175 11.47 1.02 7.72
CA GLU A 175 11.82 0.13 8.83
C GLU A 175 12.05 0.89 10.15
N MET A 176 11.92 2.24 10.12
CA MET A 176 12.28 3.09 11.26
C MET A 176 11.51 2.75 12.53
N SER A 177 10.19 2.56 12.41
CA SER A 177 9.35 2.22 13.56
C SER A 177 9.64 0.81 14.12
N ALA A 178 9.98 -0.13 13.24
CA ALA A 178 10.38 -1.48 13.61
C ALA A 178 11.73 -1.49 14.35
N VAL A 179 12.75 -0.88 13.76
CA VAL A 179 14.13 -0.90 14.30
C VAL A 179 14.21 -0.14 15.63
N ILE A 180 13.59 1.02 15.75
CA ILE A 180 13.61 1.81 16.98
C ILE A 180 12.74 1.21 18.08
N GLY A 181 11.49 0.84 17.75
CA GLY A 181 10.45 0.52 18.73
C GLY A 181 9.86 -0.90 18.66
N GLY A 182 10.30 -1.77 17.73
CA GLY A 182 9.72 -3.12 17.54
C GLY A 182 8.36 -3.10 16.83
N ARG A 183 7.82 -1.93 16.45
CA ARG A 183 6.49 -1.77 15.85
C ARG A 183 6.61 -1.61 14.34
N SER A 184 6.46 -2.71 13.59
CA SER A 184 6.63 -2.68 12.14
C SER A 184 5.51 -1.92 11.43
N GLY A 185 5.90 -0.97 10.56
CA GLY A 185 5.00 -0.32 9.61
C GLY A 185 4.46 -1.31 8.56
N ASN A 186 5.30 -2.26 8.16
CA ASN A 186 4.96 -3.31 7.19
C ASN A 186 4.05 -4.40 7.78
N ARG A 187 3.86 -4.40 9.11
CA ARG A 187 2.91 -5.25 9.82
C ARG A 187 1.74 -4.45 10.46
N GLY A 188 1.57 -3.21 10.03
CA GLY A 188 0.43 -2.36 10.44
C GLY A 188 0.55 -1.70 11.81
N ALA A 189 1.72 -1.76 12.47
CA ALA A 189 1.93 -1.27 13.83
C ALA A 189 2.76 0.04 13.92
N CYS A 190 2.90 0.80 12.82
CA CYS A 190 3.73 2.00 12.74
C CYS A 190 3.43 3.02 13.84
N ALA A 191 4.46 3.39 14.63
CA ALA A 191 4.41 4.40 15.67
C ALA A 191 4.58 5.85 15.15
N GLN A 192 4.73 6.04 13.85
CA GLN A 192 4.94 7.34 13.18
C GLN A 192 6.17 8.12 13.69
N PRO A 193 7.36 7.50 13.80
CA PRO A 193 8.56 8.21 14.29
C PRO A 193 8.93 9.40 13.42
N CYS A 194 8.59 9.42 12.14
CA CYS A 194 8.79 10.58 11.26
C CYS A 194 8.00 11.83 11.67
N ARG A 195 7.06 11.73 12.63
CA ARG A 195 6.28 12.87 13.16
C ARG A 195 6.87 13.44 14.45
N LEU A 196 7.91 12.82 14.98
CA LEU A 196 8.61 13.29 16.18
C LEU A 196 9.57 14.43 15.84
N ARG A 197 10.03 15.11 16.86
CA ARG A 197 11.04 16.15 16.77
C ARG A 197 12.44 15.55 16.79
N TYR A 198 13.33 16.14 16.00
CA TYR A 198 14.73 15.74 15.89
C TYR A 198 15.63 16.97 15.96
N GLY A 199 16.79 16.82 16.57
CA GLY A 199 17.89 17.74 16.37
C GLY A 199 18.42 17.62 14.93
N TRP A 200 18.57 18.76 14.26
CA TRP A 200 19.04 18.79 12.88
C TRP A 200 19.85 20.08 12.64
N HIS A 201 21.10 19.92 12.28
CA HIS A 201 21.99 21.03 11.91
C HIS A 201 21.96 22.20 12.92
N GLY A 202 22.25 21.94 14.21
CA GLY A 202 22.28 22.94 15.28
C GLY A 202 20.92 23.41 15.81
N LYS A 203 19.81 22.97 15.20
CA LYS A 203 18.46 23.17 15.73
C LYS A 203 18.09 21.97 16.60
N ALA A 204 17.82 22.22 17.87
CA ALA A 204 17.53 21.15 18.83
C ALA A 204 16.17 20.48 18.59
N ASP A 205 15.21 21.14 17.95
CA ASP A 205 13.79 20.79 17.99
C ASP A 205 13.11 21.05 16.64
N ALA A 206 13.60 20.35 15.58
CA ALA A 206 13.08 20.47 14.22
C ALA A 206 12.16 19.27 13.86
N ASN A 207 11.41 19.41 12.78
CA ASN A 207 10.56 18.33 12.24
C ASN A 207 10.95 18.00 10.79
N PRO A 208 12.19 17.59 10.52
CA PRO A 208 12.72 17.43 9.16
C PRO A 208 12.11 16.24 8.41
N LEU A 209 11.30 15.42 9.08
CA LEU A 209 10.66 14.22 8.52
C LEU A 209 9.12 14.34 8.46
N SER A 210 8.53 15.45 8.97
CA SER A 210 7.07 15.57 9.05
C SER A 210 6.49 16.32 7.85
N LEU A 211 5.96 15.57 6.87
CA LEU A 211 5.26 16.14 5.72
C LEU A 211 3.85 16.62 6.07
N LYS A 212 3.37 17.67 5.42
CA LYS A 212 1.97 18.07 5.37
C LYS A 212 1.11 16.96 4.75
N ASP A 213 -0.19 17.04 4.91
CA ASP A 213 -1.12 16.15 4.21
C ASP A 213 -1.22 16.54 2.73
N ALA A 214 -1.41 15.54 1.86
CA ALA A 214 -1.69 15.79 0.45
C ALA A 214 -3.10 16.36 0.27
N ASN A 215 -3.26 17.27 -0.68
CA ASN A 215 -4.54 17.71 -1.18
C ASN A 215 -4.44 17.92 -2.70
N LEU A 216 -4.94 16.97 -3.45
CA LEU A 216 -4.95 17.00 -4.91
C LEU A 216 -6.35 17.27 -5.48
N ALA A 217 -7.25 17.87 -4.68
CA ALA A 217 -8.61 18.18 -5.11
C ALA A 217 -8.66 19.04 -6.38
N ALA A 218 -7.70 19.97 -6.52
CA ALA A 218 -7.61 20.82 -7.72
C ALA A 218 -7.27 20.05 -9.01
N TYR A 219 -6.74 18.83 -8.88
CA TYR A 219 -6.28 17.98 -9.98
C TYR A 219 -7.17 16.75 -10.19
N ALA A 220 -8.28 16.63 -9.47
CA ALA A 220 -9.15 15.44 -9.55
C ALA A 220 -9.69 15.20 -10.97
N GLY A 221 -10.11 16.27 -11.65
CA GLY A 221 -10.54 16.20 -13.06
C GLY A 221 -9.40 15.82 -14.00
N GLU A 222 -8.22 16.44 -13.87
CA GLU A 222 -7.04 16.12 -14.66
C GLU A 222 -6.61 14.64 -14.49
N MET A 223 -6.61 14.12 -13.25
CA MET A 223 -6.31 12.71 -12.99
C MET A 223 -7.34 11.76 -13.63
N ALA A 224 -8.60 12.14 -13.64
CA ALA A 224 -9.64 11.37 -14.35
C ALA A 224 -9.43 11.38 -15.87
N GLU A 225 -9.10 12.53 -16.45
CA GLU A 225 -8.85 12.68 -17.90
C GLU A 225 -7.62 11.90 -18.38
N MET A 226 -6.57 11.76 -17.55
CA MET A 226 -5.38 10.96 -17.90
C MET A 226 -5.60 9.45 -17.75
N GLY A 227 -6.79 9.00 -17.37
CA GLY A 227 -7.13 7.57 -17.29
C GLY A 227 -6.85 6.91 -15.93
N VAL A 228 -6.64 7.68 -14.86
CA VAL A 228 -6.57 7.12 -13.49
C VAL A 228 -7.93 6.50 -13.16
N ALA A 229 -7.92 5.19 -12.93
CA ALA A 229 -9.14 4.42 -12.70
C ALA A 229 -9.74 4.68 -11.31
N CYS A 230 -8.91 5.03 -10.32
CA CYS A 230 -9.37 5.18 -8.94
C CYS A 230 -8.60 6.27 -8.18
N LEU A 231 -9.33 7.21 -7.58
CA LEU A 231 -8.80 8.18 -6.62
C LEU A 231 -9.05 7.70 -5.19
N LYS A 232 -7.96 7.50 -4.45
CA LYS A 232 -7.99 6.99 -3.08
C LYS A 232 -7.84 8.10 -2.04
N LEU A 233 -8.71 8.07 -1.04
CA LEU A 233 -8.65 8.95 0.12
C LEU A 233 -7.98 8.22 1.29
N GLU A 234 -6.94 8.81 1.90
CA GLU A 234 -6.30 8.24 3.10
C GLU A 234 -7.05 8.69 4.35
N GLY A 235 -7.31 7.75 5.28
CA GLY A 235 -7.96 8.17 6.51
C GLY A 235 -8.64 7.09 7.37
N ARG A 236 -8.28 5.79 7.28
CA ARG A 236 -8.92 4.72 8.09
C ARG A 236 -8.90 4.94 9.61
N MET A 237 -7.94 5.73 10.10
CA MET A 237 -7.81 6.11 11.52
C MET A 237 -8.46 7.48 11.82
N LYS A 238 -9.16 8.06 10.87
CA LYS A 238 -9.82 9.36 11.01
C LYS A 238 -11.26 9.21 11.49
N ARG A 239 -11.79 10.30 12.03
CA ARG A 239 -13.22 10.37 12.46
C ARG A 239 -14.16 10.22 11.25
N PRO A 240 -15.36 9.66 11.45
CA PRO A 240 -16.38 9.52 10.40
C PRO A 240 -16.71 10.84 9.71
N GLU A 241 -16.74 11.96 10.45
CA GLU A 241 -17.04 13.28 9.89
C GLU A 241 -15.95 13.79 8.92
N TYR A 242 -14.67 13.43 9.18
CA TYR A 242 -13.61 13.66 8.20
C TYR A 242 -13.88 12.87 6.92
N VAL A 243 -14.27 11.60 7.06
CA VAL A 243 -14.57 10.74 5.90
C VAL A 243 -15.74 11.33 5.11
N ALA A 244 -16.84 11.74 5.78
CA ALA A 244 -17.97 12.39 5.16
C ALA A 244 -17.59 13.66 4.38
N ALA A 245 -16.84 14.55 5.03
CA ALA A 245 -16.43 15.83 4.43
C ALA A 245 -15.55 15.64 3.19
N VAL A 246 -14.50 14.83 3.30
CA VAL A 246 -13.54 14.62 2.22
C VAL A 246 -14.19 13.85 1.06
N THR A 247 -14.91 12.77 1.36
CA THR A 247 -15.62 11.99 0.33
C THR A 247 -16.65 12.85 -0.41
N GLY A 248 -17.48 13.61 0.31
CA GLY A 248 -18.51 14.44 -0.30
C GLY A 248 -17.96 15.50 -1.26
N ILE A 249 -16.85 16.15 -0.87
CA ILE A 249 -16.21 17.13 -1.73
C ILE A 249 -15.63 16.46 -2.98
N TYR A 250 -14.82 15.40 -2.85
CA TYR A 250 -14.23 14.71 -4.00
C TYR A 250 -15.28 14.07 -4.93
N ALA A 251 -16.35 13.51 -4.38
CA ALA A 251 -17.47 12.99 -5.17
C ALA A 251 -18.14 14.09 -6.00
N ALA A 252 -18.34 15.29 -5.44
CA ALA A 252 -18.86 16.42 -6.18
C ALA A 252 -17.90 16.89 -7.29
N LEU A 253 -16.61 16.99 -7.01
CA LEU A 253 -15.60 17.40 -8.00
C LEU A 253 -15.56 16.45 -9.20
N LEU A 254 -15.56 15.13 -8.95
CA LEU A 254 -15.54 14.12 -10.01
C LEU A 254 -16.85 14.13 -10.82
N ARG A 255 -18.01 14.21 -10.16
CA ARG A 255 -19.31 14.21 -10.83
C ARG A 255 -19.56 15.46 -11.67
N GLU A 256 -19.14 16.63 -11.16
CA GLU A 256 -19.39 17.93 -11.77
C GLU A 256 -18.22 18.38 -12.67
N HIS A 257 -17.15 17.59 -12.77
CA HIS A 257 -15.95 17.89 -13.57
C HIS A 257 -15.41 19.33 -13.34
N ARG A 258 -15.27 19.74 -12.08
CA ARG A 258 -14.84 21.09 -11.70
C ARG A 258 -13.73 21.11 -10.67
N ALA A 259 -13.06 22.24 -10.56
CA ALA A 259 -12.14 22.50 -9.48
C ALA A 259 -12.89 22.81 -8.15
N PRO A 260 -12.24 22.60 -6.99
CA PRO A 260 -12.81 22.92 -5.69
C PRO A 260 -12.98 24.43 -5.51
N THR A 261 -14.07 24.84 -4.85
CA THR A 261 -14.29 26.21 -4.43
C THR A 261 -13.40 26.59 -3.25
N ALA A 262 -13.25 27.90 -2.97
CA ALA A 262 -12.52 28.37 -1.80
C ALA A 262 -13.13 27.87 -0.47
N ASP A 263 -14.45 27.71 -0.41
CA ASP A 263 -15.15 27.16 0.76
C ASP A 263 -14.86 25.66 0.96
N GLU A 264 -14.87 24.88 -0.12
CA GLU A 264 -14.50 23.47 -0.08
C GLU A 264 -13.05 23.29 0.36
N GLN A 265 -12.12 24.10 -0.12
CA GLN A 265 -10.72 24.08 0.34
C GLN A 265 -10.60 24.40 1.84
N LYS A 266 -11.36 25.36 2.35
CA LYS A 266 -11.43 25.64 3.79
C LYS A 266 -12.01 24.46 4.58
N LYS A 267 -13.08 23.84 4.09
CA LYS A 267 -13.68 22.66 4.71
C LYS A 267 -12.73 21.46 4.77
N LEU A 268 -11.96 21.20 3.69
CA LEU A 268 -10.93 20.18 3.70
C LEU A 268 -9.86 20.47 4.78
N ALA A 269 -9.40 21.70 4.90
CA ALA A 269 -8.42 22.10 5.92
C ALA A 269 -8.98 21.98 7.34
N LEU A 270 -10.24 22.36 7.56
CA LEU A 270 -10.93 22.25 8.84
C LEU A 270 -11.17 20.79 9.24
N ALA A 271 -11.50 19.92 8.27
CA ALA A 271 -11.70 18.50 8.53
C ALA A 271 -10.42 17.87 9.10
N PHE A 272 -9.27 18.11 8.49
CA PHE A 272 -7.95 17.79 9.04
C PHE A 272 -6.83 18.29 8.16
N SER A 273 -5.83 18.96 8.74
CA SER A 273 -4.55 19.23 8.07
C SER A 273 -3.40 19.30 9.07
N ARG A 274 -2.16 19.10 8.59
CA ARG A 274 -0.92 19.31 9.32
C ARG A 274 -0.27 20.60 8.86
N ASP A 275 -0.71 21.72 9.43
CA ASP A 275 -0.23 23.07 9.03
C ASP A 275 -0.49 23.35 7.53
N GLY A 276 -1.72 23.07 7.10
CA GLY A 276 -2.13 23.14 5.70
C GLY A 276 -1.83 21.86 4.91
N PHE A 277 -1.78 22.02 3.59
CA PHE A 277 -1.63 20.94 2.64
C PHE A 277 -0.40 21.11 1.75
N THR A 278 -0.09 20.04 1.00
CA THR A 278 0.92 20.05 -0.06
C THR A 278 0.42 19.30 -1.28
N ASP A 279 0.77 19.82 -2.46
CA ASP A 279 0.69 19.14 -3.76
C ASP A 279 2.10 18.99 -4.38
N GLY A 280 3.13 19.16 -3.56
CA GLY A 280 4.51 19.29 -4.01
C GLY A 280 5.00 18.12 -4.86
N TYR A 281 4.68 16.88 -4.49
CA TYR A 281 5.03 15.71 -5.30
C TYR A 281 4.34 15.75 -6.66
N TYR A 282 3.02 15.95 -6.70
CA TYR A 282 2.26 16.01 -7.95
C TYR A 282 2.79 17.08 -8.90
N ARG A 283 3.19 18.24 -8.38
CA ARG A 283 3.77 19.33 -9.17
C ARG A 283 5.26 19.16 -9.49
N GLY A 284 5.91 18.07 -9.02
CA GLY A 284 7.35 17.89 -9.13
C GLY A 284 8.18 18.94 -8.36
N ARG A 285 7.59 19.60 -7.36
CA ARG A 285 8.21 20.65 -6.53
C ARG A 285 8.45 20.14 -5.13
N ARG A 286 9.66 19.66 -4.90
CA ARG A 286 10.11 19.18 -3.57
C ARG A 286 10.78 20.30 -2.81
N GLY A 287 10.54 20.44 -1.51
CA GLY A 287 11.18 21.47 -0.71
C GLY A 287 10.55 21.65 0.68
N LYS A 288 11.04 22.66 1.41
CA LYS A 288 10.62 22.96 2.80
C LYS A 288 9.12 23.23 2.94
N GLU A 289 8.48 23.75 1.92
CA GLU A 289 7.04 24.05 1.89
C GLU A 289 6.15 22.79 2.04
N MET A 290 6.71 21.61 1.76
CA MET A 290 6.01 20.34 1.95
C MET A 290 5.95 19.88 3.42
N PHE A 291 6.72 20.50 4.31
CA PHE A 291 6.82 20.07 5.71
C PHE A 291 5.89 20.89 6.62
N GLY A 292 5.31 20.21 7.62
CA GLY A 292 4.41 20.84 8.58
C GLY A 292 4.03 19.90 9.72
N VAL A 293 3.56 20.50 10.81
CA VAL A 293 3.14 19.80 12.03
C VAL A 293 1.80 20.37 12.47
N ARG A 294 0.85 19.52 12.81
CA ARG A 294 -0.43 20.00 13.36
C ARG A 294 -0.18 20.76 14.65
N PRO A 295 -0.64 22.02 14.77
CA PRO A 295 -0.53 22.78 16.01
C PRO A 295 -1.24 22.07 17.16
N GLU A 296 -0.66 22.07 18.36
CA GLU A 296 -1.27 21.49 19.57
C GLU A 296 -2.58 22.20 19.94
N THR A 297 -2.72 23.46 19.55
CA THR A 297 -3.93 24.27 19.74
C THR A 297 -5.05 23.97 18.75
N ALA A 298 -4.80 23.14 17.71
CA ALA A 298 -5.81 22.82 16.71
C ALA A 298 -6.99 22.07 17.35
N ARG A 299 -8.18 22.63 17.17
CA ARG A 299 -9.44 22.03 17.65
C ARG A 299 -10.22 21.40 16.49
N TRP A 300 -11.08 20.45 16.81
CA TRP A 300 -12.03 19.91 15.86
C TRP A 300 -13.20 20.88 15.68
N PRO A 301 -13.74 21.03 14.48
CA PRO A 301 -14.91 21.89 14.22
C PRO A 301 -16.20 21.14 14.62
N GLU A 302 -16.42 20.96 15.93
CA GLU A 302 -17.45 20.05 16.46
C GLU A 302 -18.87 20.41 16.02
N GLU A 303 -19.21 21.71 15.89
CA GLU A 303 -20.51 22.15 15.42
C GLU A 303 -20.76 21.70 13.96
N TRP A 304 -19.79 21.95 13.08
CA TRP A 304 -19.88 21.49 11.70
C TRP A 304 -19.86 19.94 11.60
N PHE A 305 -19.02 19.28 12.38
CA PHE A 305 -19.02 17.83 12.45
C PHE A 305 -20.35 17.26 12.91
N GLY A 306 -21.02 17.94 13.86
CA GLY A 306 -22.39 17.60 14.26
C GLY A 306 -23.41 17.66 13.14
N THR A 307 -23.31 18.68 12.26
CA THR A 307 -24.21 18.79 11.09
C THR A 307 -23.95 17.69 10.06
N LEU A 308 -22.69 17.35 9.81
CA LEU A 308 -22.33 16.23 8.91
C LEU A 308 -22.85 14.89 9.43
N ARG A 309 -22.67 14.63 10.74
CA ARG A 309 -23.14 13.42 11.38
C ARG A 309 -24.66 13.28 11.28
N ALA A 310 -25.39 14.32 11.66
CA ALA A 310 -26.86 14.32 11.57
C ALA A 310 -27.40 14.11 10.15
N ALA A 311 -26.61 14.46 9.13
CA ALA A 311 -26.97 14.20 7.74
C ALA A 311 -26.75 12.73 7.35
N TYR A 312 -25.53 12.18 7.51
CA TYR A 312 -25.27 10.82 7.03
C TYR A 312 -25.92 9.72 7.88
N GLU A 313 -26.18 9.95 9.18
CA GLU A 313 -26.84 8.99 10.07
C GLU A 313 -28.29 8.67 9.66
N LYS A 314 -28.96 9.55 8.90
CA LYS A 314 -30.29 9.28 8.34
C LYS A 314 -30.26 8.23 7.23
N GLU A 315 -29.11 7.95 6.65
CA GLU A 315 -28.88 6.98 5.57
C GLU A 315 -29.77 7.20 4.32
N ASP A 316 -30.22 8.43 4.08
CA ASP A 316 -31.10 8.82 2.99
C ASP A 316 -30.44 9.70 1.90
N MET A 317 -29.13 9.96 2.01
CA MET A 317 -28.39 10.75 1.03
C MET A 317 -28.03 9.95 -0.23
N ARG A 318 -27.82 8.63 -0.10
CA ARG A 318 -27.57 7.71 -1.21
C ARG A 318 -28.64 6.63 -1.27
N LEU A 319 -29.68 6.93 -2.03
CA LEU A 319 -30.77 6.01 -2.33
C LEU A 319 -30.62 5.46 -3.75
N VAL A 320 -31.06 4.21 -3.94
CA VAL A 320 -31.06 3.52 -5.24
C VAL A 320 -32.33 3.90 -6.01
N PRO A 321 -32.23 4.56 -7.17
CA PRO A 321 -33.39 4.87 -7.98
C PRO A 321 -34.02 3.59 -8.55
N VAL A 322 -35.33 3.43 -8.38
CA VAL A 322 -36.08 2.31 -8.96
C VAL A 322 -37.22 2.80 -9.83
N ARG A 323 -37.50 2.07 -10.88
CA ARG A 323 -38.69 2.25 -11.75
C ARG A 323 -39.67 1.15 -11.44
N PHE A 324 -40.96 1.52 -11.23
CA PHE A 324 -42.06 0.60 -11.00
C PHE A 324 -42.97 0.52 -12.20
N ARG A 325 -43.40 -0.69 -12.54
CA ARG A 325 -44.50 -0.95 -13.49
C ARG A 325 -45.51 -1.85 -12.80
N ALA A 326 -46.73 -1.33 -12.58
CA ALA A 326 -47.79 -2.07 -11.91
C ALA A 326 -48.94 -2.35 -12.87
N ALA A 327 -49.47 -3.56 -12.86
CA ALA A 327 -50.66 -3.96 -13.60
C ALA A 327 -51.70 -4.54 -12.61
N LEU A 328 -52.94 -3.98 -12.68
CA LEU A 328 -54.06 -4.38 -11.84
C LEU A 328 -55.29 -4.68 -12.73
N ARG A 329 -55.76 -5.93 -12.68
CA ARG A 329 -56.95 -6.39 -13.44
C ARG A 329 -57.90 -7.12 -12.50
N LEU A 330 -59.19 -7.06 -12.80
CA LEU A 330 -60.19 -7.72 -11.99
C LEU A 330 -60.02 -9.24 -11.98
N GLY A 331 -59.93 -9.80 -10.77
CA GLY A 331 -59.79 -11.24 -10.57
C GLY A 331 -58.42 -11.85 -10.93
N GLU A 332 -57.49 -11.08 -11.47
CA GLU A 332 -56.12 -11.51 -11.73
C GLU A 332 -55.17 -11.05 -10.60
N PRO A 333 -54.13 -11.79 -10.21
CA PRO A 333 -53.13 -11.30 -9.27
C PRO A 333 -52.52 -9.98 -9.74
N MET A 334 -52.39 -8.99 -8.84
CA MET A 334 -51.64 -7.76 -9.13
C MET A 334 -50.21 -8.10 -9.47
N VAL A 335 -49.62 -7.44 -10.44
CA VAL A 335 -48.23 -7.59 -10.85
C VAL A 335 -47.50 -6.28 -10.62
N LEU A 336 -46.32 -6.36 -9.98
CA LEU A 336 -45.40 -5.23 -9.85
C LEU A 336 -43.99 -5.64 -10.30
N THR A 337 -43.49 -4.95 -11.32
CA THR A 337 -42.11 -5.04 -11.75
C THR A 337 -41.32 -3.87 -11.19
N ALA A 338 -40.22 -4.15 -10.54
CA ALA A 338 -39.25 -3.17 -10.04
C ALA A 338 -37.91 -3.35 -10.77
N GLU A 339 -37.37 -2.27 -11.32
CA GLU A 339 -36.10 -2.23 -12.07
C GLU A 339 -35.23 -1.09 -11.56
N ASP A 340 -33.95 -1.33 -11.34
CA ASP A 340 -32.98 -0.28 -11.01
C ASP A 340 -32.17 0.18 -12.23
N GLY A 341 -31.21 1.13 -12.00
CA GLY A 341 -30.34 1.64 -13.05
C GLY A 341 -29.16 0.72 -13.40
N ASP A 342 -28.94 -0.33 -12.62
CA ASP A 342 -27.79 -1.23 -12.74
C ASP A 342 -28.16 -2.55 -13.47
N GLY A 343 -29.43 -2.66 -13.95
CA GLY A 343 -29.90 -3.80 -14.72
C GLY A 343 -30.55 -4.93 -13.91
N HIS A 344 -30.77 -4.73 -12.61
CA HIS A 344 -31.55 -5.69 -11.82
C HIS A 344 -33.04 -5.45 -12.01
N CYS A 345 -33.79 -6.52 -12.30
CA CYS A 345 -35.19 -6.49 -12.53
C CYS A 345 -35.88 -7.65 -11.83
N VAL A 346 -36.91 -7.35 -11.05
CA VAL A 346 -37.74 -8.35 -10.35
C VAL A 346 -39.22 -8.12 -10.63
N THR A 347 -39.98 -9.20 -10.67
CA THR A 347 -41.44 -9.15 -10.82
C THR A 347 -42.07 -9.96 -9.70
N VAL A 348 -42.97 -9.32 -8.96
CA VAL A 348 -43.72 -9.96 -7.87
C VAL A 348 -45.24 -9.88 -8.16
N THR A 349 -45.98 -10.83 -7.57
CA THR A 349 -47.43 -10.87 -7.69
C THR A 349 -48.07 -10.71 -6.30
N GLY A 350 -49.22 -10.03 -6.26
CA GLY A 350 -49.99 -9.82 -5.05
C GLY A 350 -51.43 -10.32 -5.18
N ALA A 351 -52.26 -10.07 -4.14
CA ALA A 351 -53.66 -10.46 -4.13
C ALA A 351 -54.42 -9.89 -5.34
N ALA A 352 -55.37 -10.63 -5.88
CA ALA A 352 -56.24 -10.18 -6.96
C ALA A 352 -57.18 -9.04 -6.49
N PRO A 353 -57.31 -7.96 -7.27
CA PRO A 353 -58.28 -6.92 -7.02
C PRO A 353 -59.74 -7.44 -7.14
N GLU A 354 -60.60 -6.92 -6.28
CA GLU A 354 -62.04 -7.18 -6.33
C GLU A 354 -62.80 -6.04 -7.02
N ALA A 355 -64.05 -6.28 -7.42
CA ALA A 355 -64.92 -5.21 -7.89
C ALA A 355 -65.27 -4.25 -6.72
N ALA A 356 -65.17 -2.95 -6.94
CA ALA A 356 -65.46 -1.95 -5.93
C ALA A 356 -66.95 -1.91 -5.60
N ARG A 357 -67.27 -2.01 -4.33
CA ARG A 357 -68.68 -1.92 -3.84
C ARG A 357 -69.14 -0.48 -3.58
N SER A 358 -68.23 0.43 -3.33
CA SER A 358 -68.52 1.83 -3.05
C SER A 358 -67.61 2.78 -3.82
N ARG A 359 -66.29 2.76 -3.53
CA ARG A 359 -65.32 3.64 -4.16
C ARG A 359 -64.22 2.81 -4.82
N ALA A 360 -64.02 3.00 -6.09
CA ALA A 360 -62.91 2.39 -6.84
C ALA A 360 -61.57 3.11 -6.54
N VAL A 361 -60.50 2.35 -6.50
CA VAL A 361 -59.15 2.91 -6.44
C VAL A 361 -58.75 3.46 -7.83
N THR A 362 -58.09 4.59 -7.86
CA THR A 362 -57.56 5.17 -9.10
C THR A 362 -56.12 4.80 -9.31
N ALA A 363 -55.62 4.80 -10.54
CA ALA A 363 -54.19 4.57 -10.86
C ALA A 363 -53.30 5.54 -10.09
N GLY A 364 -53.67 6.81 -9.94
CA GLY A 364 -52.91 7.79 -9.17
C GLY A 364 -52.83 7.49 -7.66
N GLU A 365 -53.88 6.90 -7.06
CA GLU A 365 -53.85 6.46 -5.67
C GLU A 365 -52.93 5.23 -5.47
N VAL A 366 -52.90 4.31 -6.43
CA VAL A 366 -52.00 3.18 -6.47
C VAL A 366 -50.55 3.68 -6.58
N GLU A 367 -50.27 4.56 -7.54
CA GLU A 367 -48.96 5.17 -7.73
C GLU A 367 -48.47 5.89 -6.47
N ALA A 368 -49.31 6.75 -5.87
CA ALA A 368 -48.98 7.49 -4.66
C ALA A 368 -48.62 6.57 -3.47
N ARG A 369 -49.16 5.33 -3.43
CA ARG A 369 -48.79 4.33 -2.41
C ARG A 369 -47.52 3.58 -2.73
N LEU A 370 -47.30 3.20 -4.00
CA LEU A 370 -46.11 2.53 -4.46
C LEU A 370 -44.85 3.42 -4.29
N ARG A 371 -45.01 4.73 -4.48
CA ARG A 371 -43.91 5.71 -4.29
C ARG A 371 -43.44 5.89 -2.82
N LYS A 372 -44.15 5.32 -1.84
CA LYS A 372 -43.78 5.44 -0.41
C LYS A 372 -42.73 4.44 0.00
N THR A 373 -41.45 4.72 -0.29
CA THR A 373 -40.32 3.85 -0.01
C THR A 373 -39.51 4.26 1.23
N GLY A 374 -39.99 5.21 2.03
CA GLY A 374 -39.30 5.68 3.24
C GLY A 374 -38.93 4.55 4.17
N GLY A 375 -37.72 4.64 4.76
CA GLY A 375 -37.13 3.59 5.61
C GLY A 375 -36.48 2.43 4.83
N THR A 376 -36.36 2.54 3.48
CA THR A 376 -35.64 1.59 2.63
C THR A 376 -34.46 2.28 1.94
N ALA A 377 -33.59 1.50 1.31
CA ALA A 377 -32.46 2.02 0.51
C ALA A 377 -32.89 2.55 -0.87
N PHE A 378 -34.18 2.58 -1.18
CA PHE A 378 -34.71 2.87 -2.52
C PHE A 378 -35.50 4.18 -2.60
N THR A 379 -35.45 4.80 -3.77
CA THR A 379 -36.31 5.93 -4.14
C THR A 379 -36.94 5.67 -5.49
N VAL A 380 -38.24 5.97 -5.64
CA VAL A 380 -38.96 5.72 -6.90
C VAL A 380 -38.74 6.88 -7.88
N SER A 381 -37.95 6.64 -8.91
CA SER A 381 -37.70 7.62 -9.99
C SER A 381 -38.87 7.71 -10.97
N ASP A 382 -39.47 6.58 -11.30
CA ASP A 382 -40.63 6.48 -12.19
C ASP A 382 -41.61 5.39 -11.71
N CYS A 383 -42.90 5.58 -11.93
CA CYS A 383 -43.94 4.61 -11.56
C CYS A 383 -45.09 4.64 -12.56
N ALA A 384 -45.16 3.64 -13.44
CA ALA A 384 -46.24 3.46 -14.38
C ALA A 384 -47.28 2.47 -13.83
N VAL A 385 -48.55 2.89 -13.75
CA VAL A 385 -49.66 2.07 -13.25
C VAL A 385 -50.71 1.88 -14.34
N THR A 386 -50.97 0.64 -14.72
CA THR A 386 -52.07 0.23 -15.56
C THR A 386 -53.12 -0.45 -14.68
N ALA A 387 -54.26 0.17 -14.48
CA ALA A 387 -55.35 -0.36 -13.65
C ALA A 387 -56.68 -0.31 -14.42
N GLU A 388 -57.43 -1.40 -14.36
CA GLU A 388 -58.83 -1.42 -14.85
C GLU A 388 -59.69 -0.51 -13.99
N ASN A 389 -60.77 0.00 -14.56
CA ASN A 389 -61.73 0.83 -13.83
C ASN A 389 -62.60 -0.01 -12.89
N GLY A 390 -62.97 0.56 -11.77
CA GLY A 390 -63.93 -0.11 -10.85
C GLY A 390 -63.30 -1.11 -9.90
N LEU A 391 -61.96 -1.10 -9.73
CA LEU A 391 -61.25 -2.00 -8.82
C LEU A 391 -61.28 -1.52 -7.36
N SER A 392 -61.36 -2.47 -6.45
CA SER A 392 -61.09 -2.29 -5.02
C SER A 392 -59.81 -3.04 -4.62
N VAL A 393 -58.84 -2.33 -4.04
CA VAL A 393 -57.60 -2.90 -3.59
C VAL A 393 -57.32 -2.41 -2.16
N PRO A 394 -57.16 -3.31 -1.18
CA PRO A 394 -56.79 -2.90 0.17
C PRO A 394 -55.41 -2.21 0.17
N ALA A 395 -55.26 -1.16 0.94
CA ALA A 395 -53.99 -0.44 1.10
C ALA A 395 -52.87 -1.33 1.61
N SER A 396 -53.19 -2.31 2.47
CA SER A 396 -52.26 -3.31 2.97
C SER A 396 -51.70 -4.21 1.87
N ALA A 397 -52.55 -4.58 0.87
CA ALA A 397 -52.11 -5.41 -0.26
C ALA A 397 -51.10 -4.66 -1.17
N LEU A 398 -51.36 -3.37 -1.48
CA LEU A 398 -50.38 -2.53 -2.21
C LEU A 398 -49.05 -2.33 -1.44
N ASN A 399 -49.16 -2.14 -0.13
CA ASN A 399 -47.97 -2.03 0.72
C ASN A 399 -47.17 -3.33 0.79
N ALA A 400 -47.84 -4.50 0.83
CA ALA A 400 -47.20 -5.80 0.78
C ALA A 400 -46.48 -5.99 -0.58
N LEU A 401 -47.18 -5.79 -1.69
CA LEU A 401 -46.66 -5.91 -3.04
C LEU A 401 -45.38 -5.07 -3.25
N ARG A 402 -45.41 -3.79 -2.78
CA ARG A 402 -44.21 -2.92 -2.80
C ARG A 402 -43.08 -3.47 -1.94
N ARG A 403 -43.33 -3.91 -0.70
CA ARG A 403 -42.33 -4.47 0.17
C ARG A 403 -41.67 -5.71 -0.42
N ASP A 404 -42.47 -6.61 -0.99
CA ASP A 404 -42.02 -7.85 -1.61
C ASP A 404 -41.15 -7.55 -2.84
N ALA A 405 -41.52 -6.58 -3.67
CA ALA A 405 -40.73 -6.13 -4.80
C ALA A 405 -39.36 -5.55 -4.38
N LEU A 406 -39.35 -4.66 -3.37
CA LEU A 406 -38.12 -4.07 -2.88
C LEU A 406 -37.25 -5.08 -2.18
N ALA A 407 -37.81 -6.03 -1.41
CA ALA A 407 -37.03 -7.12 -0.75
C ALA A 407 -36.41 -8.07 -1.78
N ALA A 408 -37.14 -8.41 -2.84
CA ALA A 408 -36.62 -9.21 -3.95
C ALA A 408 -35.48 -8.49 -4.69
N LEU A 409 -35.64 -7.19 -4.93
CA LEU A 409 -34.61 -6.37 -5.57
C LEU A 409 -33.37 -6.22 -4.68
N GLU A 410 -33.55 -6.05 -3.36
CA GLU A 410 -32.44 -6.03 -2.38
C GLU A 410 -31.67 -7.36 -2.39
N THR A 411 -32.37 -8.50 -2.42
CA THR A 411 -31.75 -9.83 -2.50
C THR A 411 -30.91 -9.94 -3.77
N LEU A 412 -31.44 -9.54 -4.93
CA LEU A 412 -30.73 -9.61 -6.20
C LEU A 412 -29.50 -8.68 -6.22
N ARG A 413 -29.62 -7.46 -5.69
CA ARG A 413 -28.48 -6.51 -5.59
C ARG A 413 -27.36 -6.95 -4.65
N THR A 414 -27.69 -7.75 -3.65
CA THR A 414 -26.72 -8.26 -2.65
C THR A 414 -26.33 -9.71 -2.89
N GLU A 415 -26.71 -10.27 -4.05
CA GLU A 415 -26.30 -11.61 -4.44
C GLU A 415 -24.79 -11.68 -4.61
N ILE A 416 -24.19 -12.68 -3.98
CA ILE A 416 -22.75 -12.93 -4.07
C ILE A 416 -22.51 -13.94 -5.18
N PRO A 417 -21.69 -13.62 -6.21
CA PRO A 417 -21.39 -14.55 -7.28
C PRO A 417 -20.71 -15.80 -6.75
N GLU A 418 -21.05 -16.95 -7.33
CA GLU A 418 -20.33 -18.19 -7.05
C GLU A 418 -18.87 -18.03 -7.47
N ARG A 419 -17.96 -18.45 -6.58
CA ARG A 419 -16.52 -18.38 -6.78
C ARG A 419 -15.87 -19.72 -6.50
N ARG A 420 -14.86 -20.04 -7.28
CA ARG A 420 -14.06 -21.24 -7.04
C ARG A 420 -13.28 -21.07 -5.75
N GLU A 421 -13.26 -22.12 -4.97
CA GLU A 421 -12.45 -22.22 -3.77
C GLU A 421 -11.33 -23.25 -4.01
N GLY A 422 -10.11 -22.84 -3.72
CA GLY A 422 -8.94 -23.70 -3.80
C GLY A 422 -8.42 -24.13 -2.42
N THR A 423 -7.30 -24.81 -2.41
CA THR A 423 -6.71 -25.36 -1.19
C THR A 423 -5.43 -24.63 -0.82
N PHE A 424 -5.29 -24.23 0.45
CA PHE A 424 -4.03 -23.74 0.99
C PHE A 424 -3.02 -24.91 1.07
N VAL A 425 -1.88 -24.75 0.40
CA VAL A 425 -0.78 -25.69 0.45
C VAL A 425 0.41 -25.00 1.16
N PRO A 426 0.78 -25.43 2.36
CA PRO A 426 1.96 -24.94 3.03
C PRO A 426 3.22 -25.15 2.18
N ALA A 427 4.20 -24.27 2.32
CA ALA A 427 5.49 -24.50 1.69
C ALA A 427 6.13 -25.78 2.22
N GLU A 428 6.75 -26.54 1.32
CA GLU A 428 7.45 -27.79 1.68
C GLU A 428 8.56 -27.49 2.70
N ARG A 429 8.66 -28.30 3.73
CA ARG A 429 9.75 -28.20 4.71
C ARG A 429 11.03 -28.80 4.12
N ILE A 430 11.97 -27.91 3.80
CA ILE A 430 13.28 -28.29 3.28
C ILE A 430 14.26 -28.29 4.45
N LYS A 431 15.16 -29.29 4.50
CA LYS A 431 16.28 -29.31 5.45
C LYS A 431 17.24 -28.17 5.08
N ASN A 432 17.27 -27.16 5.91
CA ASN A 432 18.16 -26.01 5.70
C ASN A 432 19.64 -26.41 5.82
N PRO A 433 20.57 -25.69 5.15
CA PRO A 433 21.99 -25.91 5.27
C PRO A 433 22.46 -25.88 6.73
N THR A 434 23.42 -26.73 7.07
CA THR A 434 24.01 -26.80 8.41
C THR A 434 25.40 -26.16 8.46
N GLU A 435 25.98 -25.90 7.30
CA GLU A 435 27.30 -25.26 7.20
C GLU A 435 27.23 -23.79 7.60
N PRO A 436 28.32 -23.25 8.23
CA PRO A 436 28.40 -21.83 8.51
C PRO A 436 28.30 -20.99 7.22
N PRO A 437 27.63 -19.83 7.26
CA PRO A 437 27.46 -18.99 6.07
C PRO A 437 28.81 -18.40 5.62
N ARG A 438 28.96 -18.24 4.30
CA ARG A 438 30.05 -17.49 3.68
C ARG A 438 29.80 -15.99 3.79
N PHE A 439 30.85 -15.18 3.92
CA PHE A 439 30.69 -13.74 4.07
C PHE A 439 30.61 -13.03 2.73
N THR A 440 29.64 -12.15 2.63
CA THR A 440 29.48 -11.17 1.55
C THR A 440 29.63 -9.75 2.11
N ALA A 441 29.98 -8.79 1.28
CA ALA A 441 30.13 -7.41 1.68
C ALA A 441 29.35 -6.47 0.75
N SER A 442 28.55 -5.56 1.28
CA SER A 442 28.06 -4.42 0.50
C SER A 442 28.86 -3.18 0.85
N ILE A 443 29.30 -2.46 -0.17
CA ILE A 443 30.06 -1.22 -0.04
C ILE A 443 29.18 -0.02 -0.44
N TYR A 444 29.42 1.12 0.21
CA TYR A 444 28.77 2.39 -0.11
C TYR A 444 29.72 3.37 -0.82
N ARG A 445 31.04 3.18 -0.66
CA ARG A 445 32.11 3.99 -1.29
C ARG A 445 33.12 3.10 -1.96
N ALA A 446 33.62 3.49 -3.13
CA ALA A 446 34.63 2.72 -3.86
C ALA A 446 35.90 2.45 -3.04
N GLY A 447 36.32 3.41 -2.21
CA GLY A 447 37.50 3.28 -1.35
C GLY A 447 37.38 2.21 -0.22
N GLN A 448 36.18 1.67 0.04
CA GLN A 448 36.01 0.56 0.98
C GLN A 448 36.46 -0.77 0.39
N LEU A 449 36.52 -0.89 -0.96
CA LEU A 449 37.03 -2.06 -1.66
C LEU A 449 38.55 -1.96 -1.76
N THR A 450 39.27 -2.81 -1.04
CA THR A 450 40.72 -2.86 -1.03
C THR A 450 41.22 -4.28 -1.25
N ASP A 451 42.51 -4.42 -1.66
CA ASP A 451 43.17 -5.71 -1.74
C ASP A 451 43.14 -6.45 -0.40
N ALA A 452 43.27 -5.70 0.70
CA ALA A 452 43.21 -6.27 2.05
C ALA A 452 41.84 -6.89 2.35
N LEU A 453 40.73 -6.21 2.00
CA LEU A 453 39.36 -6.74 2.19
C LEU A 453 39.15 -8.01 1.36
N VAL A 454 39.53 -7.99 0.06
CA VAL A 454 39.38 -9.13 -0.83
C VAL A 454 40.20 -10.31 -0.42
N ASN A 455 41.46 -10.09 0.01
CA ASN A 455 42.36 -11.13 0.50
C ASN A 455 41.87 -11.82 1.79
N GLU A 456 41.04 -11.16 2.59
CA GLU A 456 40.35 -11.83 3.69
C GLU A 456 39.25 -12.82 3.19
N GLY A 457 38.98 -12.91 1.90
CA GLY A 457 38.09 -13.91 1.30
C GLY A 457 36.61 -13.55 1.46
N VAL A 458 36.23 -12.42 0.95
CA VAL A 458 34.81 -12.06 0.71
C VAL A 458 34.29 -12.85 -0.51
N GLU A 459 33.20 -13.58 -0.37
CA GLU A 459 32.62 -14.39 -1.45
C GLU A 459 32.07 -13.52 -2.58
N THR A 460 31.28 -12.49 -2.23
CA THR A 460 30.66 -11.57 -3.18
C THR A 460 30.68 -10.15 -2.62
N VAL A 461 31.07 -9.19 -3.46
CA VAL A 461 30.98 -7.77 -3.15
C VAL A 461 29.75 -7.18 -3.86
N TYR A 462 28.81 -6.65 -3.09
CA TYR A 462 27.63 -5.94 -3.57
C TYR A 462 27.97 -4.46 -3.77
N VAL A 463 27.84 -3.98 -4.99
CA VAL A 463 28.20 -2.61 -5.38
C VAL A 463 26.96 -1.91 -5.94
N PRO A 464 26.56 -0.74 -5.41
CA PRO A 464 25.51 0.07 -6.06
C PRO A 464 25.82 0.28 -7.54
N LEU A 465 24.81 0.14 -8.40
CA LEU A 465 25.00 0.19 -9.85
C LEU A 465 25.66 1.49 -10.29
N GLU A 466 25.26 2.62 -9.69
CA GLU A 466 25.85 3.94 -9.96
C GLU A 466 27.31 4.08 -9.47
N LEU A 467 27.76 3.24 -8.55
CA LEU A 467 29.13 3.25 -8.04
C LEU A 467 30.08 2.39 -8.88
N LEU A 468 29.55 1.41 -9.63
CA LEU A 468 30.35 0.46 -10.43
C LEU A 468 31.36 1.11 -11.39
N PRO A 469 31.08 2.25 -12.05
CA PRO A 469 32.07 2.93 -12.89
C PRO A 469 33.35 3.35 -12.15
N SER A 470 33.25 3.57 -10.83
CA SER A 470 34.37 3.98 -9.96
C SER A 470 35.09 2.81 -9.29
N VAL A 471 34.70 1.56 -9.58
CA VAL A 471 35.26 0.34 -8.98
C VAL A 471 36.03 -0.44 -10.05
N GLU A 472 37.27 -0.81 -9.72
CA GLU A 472 38.15 -1.62 -10.60
C GLU A 472 37.79 -3.13 -10.49
N VAL A 473 36.63 -3.52 -11.03
CA VAL A 473 36.11 -4.90 -10.95
C VAL A 473 37.13 -5.91 -11.52
N GLU A 474 37.76 -5.55 -12.63
CA GLU A 474 38.70 -6.39 -13.38
C GLU A 474 39.93 -6.79 -12.56
N LYS A 475 40.39 -5.89 -11.66
CA LYS A 475 41.52 -6.11 -10.75
C LYS A 475 41.30 -7.29 -9.81
N TYR A 476 40.04 -7.58 -9.48
CA TYR A 476 39.68 -8.58 -8.46
C TYR A 476 39.06 -9.85 -9.08
N ARG A 477 39.06 -9.96 -10.41
CA ARG A 477 38.52 -11.12 -11.12
C ARG A 477 39.17 -12.43 -10.63
N GLY A 478 38.37 -13.44 -10.36
CA GLY A 478 38.80 -14.74 -9.82
C GLY A 478 39.13 -14.75 -8.32
N ARG A 479 39.14 -13.60 -7.65
CA ARG A 479 39.39 -13.49 -6.19
C ARG A 479 38.10 -13.27 -5.40
N THR A 480 37.13 -12.59 -5.96
CA THR A 480 35.80 -12.37 -5.42
C THR A 480 34.80 -12.19 -6.57
N LYS A 481 33.52 -12.43 -6.31
CA LYS A 481 32.43 -12.12 -7.25
C LYS A 481 31.90 -10.72 -7.04
N PHE A 482 31.33 -10.13 -8.07
CA PHE A 482 30.67 -8.83 -7.99
C PHE A 482 29.19 -8.95 -8.31
N ALA A 483 28.38 -8.22 -7.54
CA ALA A 483 26.93 -8.12 -7.77
C ALA A 483 26.52 -6.64 -7.87
N ALA A 484 25.83 -6.29 -8.94
CA ALA A 484 25.30 -4.95 -9.19
C ALA A 484 23.99 -4.76 -8.42
N VAL A 485 23.98 -3.86 -7.43
CA VAL A 485 22.76 -3.54 -6.66
C VAL A 485 21.99 -2.45 -7.37
N LEU A 486 20.77 -2.77 -7.82
CA LEU A 486 19.89 -1.79 -8.46
C LEU A 486 19.36 -0.78 -7.44
N PRO A 487 19.14 0.48 -7.85
CA PRO A 487 18.63 1.51 -6.95
C PRO A 487 17.21 1.17 -6.48
N ARG A 488 16.95 1.23 -5.17
CA ARG A 488 15.63 0.88 -4.58
C ARG A 488 14.48 1.73 -5.14
N VAL A 489 14.77 2.96 -5.55
CA VAL A 489 13.84 3.90 -6.18
C VAL A 489 14.49 4.55 -7.39
N TRP A 490 13.81 4.51 -8.52
CA TRP A 490 14.22 5.11 -9.79
C TRP A 490 12.98 5.69 -10.49
N ARG A 491 13.12 6.26 -11.67
CA ARG A 491 11.99 6.75 -12.47
C ARG A 491 11.91 5.99 -13.79
N THR A 492 10.74 5.97 -14.43
CA THR A 492 10.59 5.36 -15.76
C THR A 492 11.61 5.94 -16.75
N ALA A 493 11.87 7.22 -16.66
CA ALA A 493 12.89 7.88 -17.50
C ALA A 493 14.33 7.39 -17.26
N ASP A 494 14.63 6.77 -16.14
CA ASP A 494 15.98 6.25 -15.82
C ASP A 494 16.18 4.82 -16.37
N GLU A 495 15.13 4.11 -16.77
CA GLU A 495 15.15 2.66 -17.03
C GLU A 495 16.14 2.26 -18.13
N GLU A 496 16.16 2.98 -19.25
CA GLU A 496 17.11 2.65 -20.34
C GLU A 496 18.55 2.88 -19.89
N GLY A 497 18.82 3.97 -19.15
CA GLY A 497 20.14 4.23 -18.59
C GLY A 497 20.59 3.14 -17.60
N LEU A 498 19.68 2.65 -16.75
CA LEU A 498 19.96 1.55 -15.84
C LEU A 498 20.22 0.22 -16.55
N ARG A 499 19.48 -0.06 -17.63
CA ARG A 499 19.72 -1.25 -18.47
C ARG A 499 21.09 -1.20 -19.12
N GLU A 500 21.49 -0.05 -19.65
CA GLU A 500 22.80 0.14 -20.27
C GLU A 500 23.93 0.00 -19.24
N GLN A 501 23.78 0.56 -18.05
CA GLN A 501 24.72 0.36 -16.96
C GLN A 501 24.85 -1.13 -16.55
N LEU A 502 23.75 -1.89 -16.56
CA LEU A 502 23.79 -3.33 -16.29
C LEU A 502 24.52 -4.10 -17.40
N ARG A 503 24.31 -3.75 -18.68
CA ARG A 503 25.05 -4.35 -19.81
C ARG A 503 26.55 -4.11 -19.66
N THR A 504 26.93 -2.85 -19.42
CA THR A 504 28.32 -2.46 -19.17
C THR A 504 28.91 -3.20 -17.95
N ALA A 505 28.16 -3.32 -16.87
CA ALA A 505 28.59 -4.05 -15.69
C ALA A 505 28.87 -5.53 -16.04
N LYS A 506 27.98 -6.18 -16.80
CA LYS A 506 28.15 -7.57 -17.27
C LYS A 506 29.42 -7.72 -18.12
N GLU A 507 29.64 -6.84 -19.08
CA GLU A 507 30.83 -6.83 -19.94
C GLU A 507 32.13 -6.71 -19.12
N ARG A 508 32.10 -5.98 -18.02
CA ARG A 508 33.20 -5.84 -17.07
C ARG A 508 33.39 -7.06 -16.15
N GLY A 509 32.49 -8.06 -16.23
CA GLY A 509 32.56 -9.31 -15.45
C GLY A 509 31.75 -9.30 -14.15
N VAL A 510 30.75 -8.43 -14.04
CA VAL A 510 29.73 -8.51 -12.99
C VAL A 510 28.68 -9.53 -13.42
N GLU A 511 28.61 -10.66 -12.71
CA GLU A 511 27.77 -11.79 -13.10
C GLU A 511 26.37 -11.78 -12.47
N CYS A 512 26.16 -10.96 -11.43
CA CYS A 512 24.94 -10.96 -10.62
C CYS A 512 24.30 -9.57 -10.57
N ALA A 513 22.97 -9.52 -10.70
CA ALA A 513 22.13 -8.36 -10.44
C ALA A 513 21.30 -8.57 -9.15
N VAL A 514 21.19 -7.53 -8.32
CA VAL A 514 20.51 -7.59 -7.03
C VAL A 514 19.25 -6.73 -7.06
N LEU A 515 18.10 -7.37 -6.90
CA LEU A 515 16.78 -6.82 -7.10
C LEU A 515 16.10 -6.50 -5.78
N GLY A 516 15.69 -5.26 -5.57
CA GLY A 516 14.99 -4.81 -4.36
C GLY A 516 13.58 -4.28 -4.59
N ASN A 517 13.04 -4.39 -5.82
CA ASN A 517 11.70 -3.95 -6.19
C ASN A 517 11.16 -4.80 -7.33
N LEU A 518 9.82 -4.90 -7.46
CA LEU A 518 9.17 -5.67 -8.52
C LEU A 518 9.56 -5.21 -9.92
N GLY A 519 9.63 -3.90 -10.17
CA GLY A 519 10.00 -3.36 -11.49
C GLY A 519 11.41 -3.74 -11.94
N HIS A 520 12.30 -4.16 -11.04
CA HIS A 520 13.64 -4.62 -11.42
C HIS A 520 13.63 -5.87 -12.29
N PHE A 521 12.62 -6.76 -12.14
CA PHE A 521 12.51 -7.94 -13.01
C PHE A 521 12.41 -7.57 -14.49
N ALA A 522 11.70 -6.49 -14.82
CA ALA A 522 11.64 -5.99 -16.20
C ALA A 522 13.00 -5.43 -16.67
N LEU A 523 13.74 -4.78 -15.78
CA LEU A 523 15.05 -4.18 -16.14
C LEU A 523 16.11 -5.23 -16.47
N VAL A 524 16.09 -6.39 -15.80
CA VAL A 524 17.09 -7.46 -15.98
C VAL A 524 16.69 -8.50 -17.00
N ARG A 525 15.47 -8.46 -17.50
CA ARG A 525 14.97 -9.43 -18.49
C ARG A 525 15.82 -9.44 -19.76
N GLY A 526 16.31 -10.63 -20.12
CA GLY A 526 17.16 -10.83 -21.31
C GLY A 526 18.64 -10.48 -21.11
N LEU A 527 19.08 -10.13 -19.90
CA LEU A 527 20.49 -9.83 -19.65
C LEU A 527 21.35 -11.06 -19.35
N ASP A 528 20.78 -12.24 -19.11
CA ASP A 528 21.49 -13.47 -18.75
C ASP A 528 22.52 -13.22 -17.62
N MET A 529 22.01 -12.78 -16.47
CA MET A 529 22.74 -12.54 -15.23
C MET A 529 22.16 -13.41 -14.11
N GLU A 530 22.97 -13.78 -13.12
CA GLU A 530 22.46 -14.35 -11.87
C GLU A 530 21.59 -13.30 -11.18
N LEU A 531 20.39 -13.68 -10.72
CA LEU A 531 19.48 -12.76 -10.06
C LEU A 531 19.37 -13.08 -8.57
N ARG A 532 19.64 -12.10 -7.70
CA ARG A 532 19.45 -12.21 -6.25
C ARG A 532 18.46 -11.18 -5.76
N GLY A 533 17.56 -11.59 -4.85
CA GLY A 533 16.66 -10.68 -4.15
C GLY A 533 17.36 -9.96 -3.01
N ASP A 534 17.18 -8.64 -2.92
CA ASP A 534 17.63 -7.86 -1.76
C ASP A 534 16.54 -7.77 -0.69
N PHE A 535 16.91 -7.26 0.50
CA PHE A 535 15.98 -7.05 1.63
C PHE A 535 14.73 -6.22 1.27
N GLY A 536 14.81 -5.36 0.26
CA GLY A 536 13.67 -4.57 -0.25
C GLY A 536 12.53 -5.40 -0.84
N LEU A 537 12.75 -6.68 -1.18
CA LEU A 537 11.67 -7.61 -1.58
C LEU A 537 10.89 -8.15 -0.38
N ASN A 538 11.25 -7.80 0.84
CA ASN A 538 10.54 -8.12 2.08
C ASN A 538 10.23 -9.63 2.24
N VAL A 539 11.22 -10.51 2.00
CA VAL A 539 11.06 -11.96 2.17
C VAL A 539 10.84 -12.29 3.65
N PHE A 540 9.61 -12.63 3.99
CA PHE A 540 9.16 -12.81 5.38
C PHE A 540 8.67 -14.23 5.72
N ASN A 541 8.45 -15.07 4.69
CA ASN A 541 7.97 -16.44 4.83
C ASN A 541 8.48 -17.36 3.71
N SER A 542 8.27 -18.66 3.88
CA SER A 542 8.74 -19.69 2.94
C SER A 542 8.00 -19.65 1.60
N ALA A 543 6.72 -19.28 1.58
CA ALA A 543 5.94 -19.15 0.36
C ALA A 543 6.45 -18.00 -0.52
N ALA A 544 6.80 -16.85 0.10
CA ALA A 544 7.44 -15.74 -0.62
C ALA A 544 8.77 -16.17 -1.27
N LEU A 545 9.57 -16.97 -0.58
CA LEU A 545 10.84 -17.47 -1.11
C LEU A 545 10.63 -18.42 -2.29
N ARG A 546 9.63 -19.32 -2.20
CA ARG A 546 9.23 -20.23 -3.30
C ARG A 546 8.78 -19.44 -4.53
N PHE A 547 7.89 -18.48 -4.33
CA PHE A 547 7.42 -17.59 -5.39
C PHE A 547 8.58 -16.88 -6.11
N LEU A 548 9.49 -16.27 -5.35
CA LEU A 548 10.63 -15.55 -5.92
C LEU A 548 11.60 -16.49 -6.67
N LYS A 549 11.78 -17.73 -6.20
CA LYS A 549 12.49 -18.77 -6.96
C LYS A 549 11.84 -19.03 -8.31
N GLU A 550 10.52 -19.16 -8.36
CA GLU A 550 9.75 -19.35 -9.59
C GLU A 550 9.84 -18.13 -10.53
N GLN A 551 10.05 -16.92 -9.98
CA GLN A 551 10.37 -15.74 -10.78
C GLN A 551 11.83 -15.68 -11.25
N GLY A 552 12.65 -16.70 -10.96
CA GLY A 552 14.02 -16.84 -11.48
C GLY A 552 15.11 -16.36 -10.53
N LEU A 553 14.81 -16.05 -9.27
CA LEU A 553 15.88 -15.72 -8.32
C LEU A 553 16.68 -16.96 -7.92
N SER A 554 18.01 -16.84 -7.96
CA SER A 554 18.98 -17.85 -7.52
C SER A 554 19.34 -17.73 -6.04
N GLY A 555 18.97 -16.65 -5.37
CA GLY A 555 19.20 -16.39 -3.95
C GLY A 555 18.41 -15.18 -3.47
N ALA A 556 18.23 -15.04 -2.17
CA ALA A 556 17.51 -13.91 -1.58
C ALA A 556 18.03 -13.51 -0.19
N THR A 557 18.01 -12.21 0.09
CA THR A 557 18.23 -11.66 1.42
C THR A 557 16.89 -11.63 2.16
N LEU A 558 16.87 -12.32 3.31
CA LEU A 558 15.69 -12.37 4.18
C LEU A 558 15.51 -11.04 4.91
N SER A 559 14.27 -10.71 5.24
CA SER A 559 13.94 -9.47 5.98
C SER A 559 14.66 -9.43 7.33
N PHE A 560 15.30 -8.32 7.65
CA PHE A 560 15.93 -8.09 8.94
C PHE A 560 14.93 -7.71 10.06
N GLU A 561 13.63 -7.65 9.76
CA GLU A 561 12.57 -7.57 10.76
C GLU A 561 12.28 -8.95 11.42
N LEU A 562 12.75 -10.04 10.81
CA LEU A 562 12.61 -11.39 11.33
C LEU A 562 13.55 -11.65 12.53
N ARG A 563 13.03 -12.30 13.56
CA ARG A 563 13.86 -12.82 14.64
C ARG A 563 14.53 -14.14 14.23
N HIS A 564 15.59 -14.52 14.96
CA HIS A 564 16.45 -15.64 14.58
C HIS A 564 15.72 -16.98 14.47
N GLU A 565 14.67 -17.24 15.29
CA GLU A 565 13.84 -18.44 15.17
C GLU A 565 13.03 -18.44 13.87
N GLN A 566 12.48 -17.30 13.47
CA GLN A 566 11.76 -17.17 12.22
C GLN A 566 12.70 -17.35 11.02
N LEU A 567 13.90 -16.73 11.07
CA LEU A 567 14.94 -16.94 10.06
C LEU A 567 15.36 -18.41 9.95
N ARG A 568 15.47 -19.14 11.07
CA ARG A 568 15.76 -20.57 11.11
C ARG A 568 14.63 -21.39 10.49
N ASP A 569 13.37 -21.07 10.83
CA ASP A 569 12.19 -21.88 10.50
C ASP A 569 11.76 -21.74 9.03
N ILE A 570 12.14 -20.66 8.33
CA ILE A 570 11.91 -20.51 6.88
C ILE A 570 12.57 -21.67 6.12
N SER A 571 11.81 -22.32 5.23
CA SER A 571 12.30 -23.33 4.29
C SER A 571 13.08 -22.67 3.15
N LYS A 572 14.39 -22.84 3.14
CA LYS A 572 15.31 -22.17 2.22
C LYS A 572 15.46 -22.96 0.92
N CYS A 573 14.48 -22.80 0.03
CA CYS A 573 14.47 -23.49 -1.29
C CYS A 573 15.48 -22.93 -2.30
N ILE A 574 16.12 -21.79 -1.99
CA ILE A 574 17.26 -21.18 -2.67
C ILE A 574 18.27 -20.66 -1.64
N PRO A 575 19.52 -20.39 -2.01
CA PRO A 575 20.51 -19.72 -1.16
C PRO A 575 19.97 -18.47 -0.49
N CYS A 576 19.97 -18.46 0.84
CA CYS A 576 19.48 -17.33 1.63
C CYS A 576 20.60 -16.58 2.32
N GLU A 577 20.43 -15.29 2.44
CA GLU A 577 21.32 -14.34 3.07
C GLU A 577 20.61 -13.57 4.18
N ALA A 578 21.35 -13.17 5.21
CA ALA A 578 20.89 -12.16 6.17
C ALA A 578 21.97 -11.11 6.39
N ILE A 579 21.56 -9.87 6.67
CA ILE A 579 22.46 -8.81 7.12
C ILE A 579 22.81 -9.08 8.58
N VAL A 580 24.10 -9.28 8.86
CA VAL A 580 24.59 -9.58 10.20
C VAL A 580 25.46 -8.45 10.78
N TYR A 581 25.89 -7.52 9.94
CA TYR A 581 26.66 -6.34 10.30
C TYR A 581 26.20 -5.09 9.57
N GLY A 582 26.27 -3.96 10.24
CA GLY A 582 26.22 -2.61 9.68
C GLY A 582 25.02 -1.80 10.16
N ARG A 583 24.96 -0.56 9.72
CA ARG A 583 23.82 0.31 10.01
C ARG A 583 22.64 -0.11 9.12
N LEU A 584 21.55 -0.55 9.75
CA LEU A 584 20.33 -0.92 8.99
C LEU A 584 19.68 0.32 8.38
N PRO A 585 19.20 0.25 7.12
CA PRO A 585 18.44 1.35 6.52
C PRO A 585 17.09 1.48 7.22
N LEU A 586 16.72 2.71 7.57
CA LEU A 586 15.46 3.00 8.27
C LEU A 586 14.38 3.50 7.33
N MET A 587 14.74 4.35 6.37
CA MET A 587 13.83 4.85 5.34
C MET A 587 14.59 5.40 4.15
N ILE A 588 13.95 5.38 2.99
CA ILE A 588 14.36 6.10 1.79
C ILE A 588 13.33 7.18 1.46
N THR A 589 13.79 8.40 1.22
CA THR A 589 12.90 9.56 1.06
C THR A 589 13.06 10.19 -0.31
N GLU A 590 11.96 10.55 -0.95
CA GLU A 590 11.98 11.30 -2.21
C GLU A 590 12.49 12.74 -2.00
N ASN A 591 12.17 13.36 -0.87
CA ASN A 591 12.74 14.63 -0.49
C ASN A 591 14.17 14.44 0.02
N CYS A 592 15.12 15.13 -0.58
CA CYS A 592 16.48 15.20 -0.02
C CYS A 592 16.48 16.06 1.24
N ILE A 593 16.62 15.40 2.42
CA ILE A 593 16.61 16.07 3.72
C ILE A 593 17.76 17.10 3.82
N VAL A 594 18.91 16.76 3.23
CA VAL A 594 20.10 17.61 3.20
C VAL A 594 19.84 18.87 2.36
N ALA A 595 19.31 18.71 1.15
CA ALA A 595 19.00 19.84 0.26
C ALA A 595 17.96 20.80 0.87
N ASN A 596 16.99 20.27 1.61
CA ASN A 596 15.97 21.07 2.26
C ASN A 596 16.54 22.00 3.34
N GLU A 597 17.62 21.64 4.01
CA GLU A 597 18.24 22.45 5.06
C GLU A 597 19.36 23.36 4.53
N PHE A 598 20.28 22.79 3.73
CA PHE A 598 21.50 23.51 3.29
C PHE A 598 21.31 24.24 1.95
N GLY A 599 20.21 23.99 1.24
CA GLY A 599 20.05 24.35 -0.16
C GLY A 599 20.88 23.45 -1.09
N CYS A 600 20.37 23.16 -2.25
CA CYS A 600 21.11 22.40 -3.26
C CYS A 600 21.26 23.23 -4.52
N ARG A 601 22.50 23.41 -5.01
CA ARG A 601 22.77 24.10 -6.28
C ARG A 601 22.31 23.28 -7.50
N HIS A 602 22.12 21.96 -7.32
CA HIS A 602 21.74 21.01 -8.35
C HIS A 602 20.24 20.70 -8.42
N PHE A 603 19.38 21.46 -7.78
CA PHE A 603 17.93 21.22 -7.65
C PHE A 603 17.14 21.17 -8.99
N LYS A 604 17.80 21.14 -10.12
CA LYS A 604 17.21 21.00 -11.46
C LYS A 604 17.10 19.53 -11.94
N GLY A 605 16.96 18.56 -11.03
CA GLY A 605 16.52 17.21 -11.40
C GLY A 605 17.60 16.16 -11.61
N ARG A 606 18.87 16.48 -11.53
CA ARG A 606 19.98 15.51 -11.54
C ARG A 606 20.97 15.86 -10.44
N CYS A 607 20.93 15.12 -9.33
CA CYS A 607 22.10 14.98 -8.50
C CYS A 607 23.01 13.98 -9.23
N ASP A 608 24.01 14.47 -9.94
CA ASP A 608 25.19 13.67 -10.19
C ASP A 608 25.76 13.32 -8.82
N ALA A 609 26.10 12.09 -8.56
CA ALA A 609 26.58 11.54 -7.28
C ALA A 609 27.79 12.30 -6.67
N ALA A 610 28.29 13.31 -7.33
CA ALA A 610 29.13 14.39 -6.87
C ALA A 610 28.34 15.49 -6.14
N CYS A 611 27.46 15.16 -5.19
CA CYS A 611 27.25 16.06 -4.06
C CYS A 611 28.58 16.09 -3.24
N ALA A 612 29.63 16.49 -3.94
CA ALA A 612 30.92 16.84 -3.40
C ALA A 612 30.86 18.11 -2.54
N ASP A 613 29.67 18.71 -2.39
CA ASP A 613 29.44 19.70 -1.36
C ASP A 613 29.62 19.03 0.01
N SER A 614 30.53 19.60 0.78
CA SER A 614 30.95 19.18 2.10
C SER A 614 29.83 18.73 3.06
N ALA A 615 28.61 19.17 2.86
CA ALA A 615 27.43 18.80 3.63
C ALA A 615 26.95 17.35 3.39
N CYS A 616 27.05 16.81 2.17
CA CYS A 616 26.72 15.42 1.89
C CYS A 616 27.92 14.48 2.14
N ALA A 617 29.15 14.98 1.97
CA ALA A 617 30.37 14.19 2.21
C ALA A 617 30.57 13.84 3.71
N ALA A 618 30.08 14.66 4.63
CA ALA A 618 30.22 14.48 6.07
C ALA A 618 29.15 13.58 6.71
N ALA A 619 28.25 12.96 5.92
CA ALA A 619 27.10 12.19 6.42
C ALA A 619 26.36 12.93 7.57
N PRO A 620 25.56 13.97 7.27
CA PRO A 620 24.84 14.70 8.29
C PRO A 620 23.92 13.76 9.10
N GLU A 621 23.72 14.10 10.37
CA GLU A 621 23.01 13.22 11.31
C GLU A 621 21.77 13.91 11.86
N LEU A 622 20.64 13.17 11.92
CA LEU A 622 19.50 13.52 12.76
C LEU A 622 19.76 13.06 14.18
N THR A 623 19.38 13.84 15.18
CA THR A 623 19.51 13.44 16.59
C THR A 623 18.11 13.36 17.21
N ASP A 624 17.77 12.25 17.84
CA ASP A 624 16.51 12.10 18.53
C ASP A 624 16.55 12.71 19.96
N ARG A 625 15.42 12.63 20.66
CA ARG A 625 15.22 13.17 22.03
C ARG A 625 16.09 12.50 23.09
N VAL A 626 16.67 11.33 22.81
CA VAL A 626 17.57 10.61 23.74
C VAL A 626 19.03 10.71 23.33
N GLY A 627 19.34 11.52 22.29
CA GLY A 627 20.71 11.75 21.81
C GLY A 627 21.21 10.72 20.80
N GLU A 628 20.36 9.80 20.33
CA GLU A 628 20.74 8.86 19.27
C GLU A 628 20.90 9.59 17.94
N ARG A 629 21.99 9.28 17.21
CA ARG A 629 22.36 9.94 15.96
C ARG A 629 22.15 9.03 14.77
N PHE A 630 21.34 9.48 13.83
CA PHE A 630 20.96 8.73 12.63
C PHE A 630 21.64 9.35 11.41
N PRO A 631 22.66 8.70 10.82
CA PRO A 631 23.30 9.21 9.61
C PRO A 631 22.33 9.26 8.44
N VAL A 632 22.42 10.34 7.66
CA VAL A 632 21.67 10.55 6.43
C VAL A 632 22.62 10.38 5.26
N LEU A 633 22.43 9.32 4.49
CA LEU A 633 23.24 9.01 3.31
C LEU A 633 22.51 9.40 2.04
N HIS A 634 23.29 9.68 0.99
CA HIS A 634 22.76 9.89 -0.36
C HIS A 634 22.25 8.55 -0.94
N ALA A 635 21.15 8.62 -1.68
CA ALA A 635 20.63 7.51 -2.49
C ALA A 635 20.36 7.99 -3.92
N TYR A 636 20.30 7.05 -4.86
CA TYR A 636 20.12 7.29 -6.29
C TYR A 636 19.05 8.37 -6.58
N GLY A 637 19.37 9.26 -7.52
CA GLY A 637 18.44 10.30 -7.99
C GLY A 637 18.15 11.40 -6.98
N CYS A 638 19.13 11.79 -6.15
CA CYS A 638 19.02 12.90 -5.18
C CYS A 638 18.06 12.61 -4.01
N ARG A 639 17.95 11.34 -3.61
CA ARG A 639 17.19 10.89 -2.46
C ARG A 639 18.05 10.77 -1.22
N SER A 640 17.44 10.71 -0.06
CA SER A 640 18.15 10.45 1.20
C SER A 640 17.77 9.09 1.76
N GLU A 641 18.77 8.33 2.24
CA GLU A 641 18.57 7.11 3.01
C GLU A 641 19.01 7.35 4.45
N LEU A 642 18.05 7.26 5.39
CA LEU A 642 18.32 7.38 6.82
C LEU A 642 18.80 6.04 7.35
N GLN A 643 19.94 6.03 8.06
CA GLN A 643 20.52 4.85 8.64
C GLN A 643 20.23 4.76 10.14
N ASN A 644 20.22 3.54 10.69
CA ASN A 644 20.17 3.34 12.14
C ASN A 644 21.39 3.98 12.83
N GLY A 645 21.17 4.61 13.97
CA GLY A 645 22.23 5.20 14.77
C GLY A 645 23.24 4.18 15.28
N LYS A 646 22.74 2.98 15.65
CA LYS A 646 23.57 1.88 16.15
C LYS A 646 23.92 0.88 15.06
N THR A 647 25.12 0.35 15.14
CA THR A 647 25.61 -0.68 14.23
C THR A 647 25.11 -2.06 14.65
N LEU A 648 24.40 -2.78 13.76
CA LEU A 648 24.10 -4.20 13.97
C LEU A 648 25.40 -4.97 14.10
N TRP A 649 25.54 -5.75 15.17
CA TRP A 649 26.71 -6.54 15.46
C TRP A 649 26.33 -7.92 15.99
N LEU A 650 26.69 -8.98 15.26
CA LEU A 650 26.40 -10.37 15.62
C LEU A 650 27.67 -11.27 15.66
N ALA A 651 28.87 -10.70 15.52
CA ALA A 651 30.10 -11.51 15.46
C ALA A 651 30.31 -12.42 16.68
N ASP A 652 29.91 -11.94 17.87
CA ASP A 652 29.98 -12.65 19.17
C ASP A 652 28.74 -13.56 19.41
N LYS A 653 27.83 -13.72 18.43
CA LYS A 653 26.59 -14.51 18.53
C LYS A 653 26.66 -15.71 17.59
N PRO A 654 26.78 -16.94 18.14
CA PRO A 654 26.92 -18.14 17.30
C PRO A 654 25.63 -18.52 16.55
N GLU A 655 24.47 -18.00 16.96
CA GLU A 655 23.15 -18.41 16.47
C GLU A 655 22.99 -18.14 14.97
N TYR A 656 23.47 -17.00 14.45
CA TYR A 656 23.33 -16.70 13.01
C TYR A 656 24.08 -17.71 12.12
N ARG A 657 25.08 -18.41 12.66
CA ARG A 657 25.82 -19.46 11.93
C ARG A 657 25.06 -20.79 11.84
N LYS A 658 23.98 -20.96 12.62
CA LYS A 658 23.24 -22.22 12.78
C LYS A 658 21.80 -22.16 12.27
N ILE A 659 21.38 -21.05 11.67
CA ILE A 659 20.02 -20.86 11.17
C ILE A 659 19.86 -21.20 9.68
N GLY A 660 20.86 -21.85 9.08
CA GLY A 660 20.80 -22.35 7.69
C GLY A 660 20.94 -21.27 6.63
N LEU A 661 21.68 -20.21 6.88
CA LEU A 661 22.04 -19.21 5.88
C LEU A 661 23.18 -19.71 5.00
N THR A 662 23.10 -19.41 3.70
CA THR A 662 24.21 -19.62 2.77
C THR A 662 25.21 -18.47 2.85
N TYR A 663 24.70 -17.25 3.06
CA TYR A 663 25.50 -16.03 3.11
C TYR A 663 25.17 -15.19 4.35
N ALA A 664 26.20 -14.49 4.87
CA ALA A 664 26.10 -13.50 5.93
C ALA A 664 26.66 -12.17 5.41
N ARG A 665 25.79 -11.18 5.25
CA ARG A 665 26.17 -9.89 4.66
C ARG A 665 26.73 -8.93 5.69
N LEU A 666 27.91 -8.39 5.41
CA LEU A 666 28.50 -7.25 6.10
C LEU A 666 28.16 -5.97 5.28
N ARG A 667 27.29 -5.12 5.82
CA ARG A 667 26.84 -3.90 5.14
C ARG A 667 27.68 -2.71 5.60
N PHE A 668 28.66 -2.33 4.80
CA PHE A 668 29.50 -1.18 5.06
C PHE A 668 28.85 0.11 4.50
N THR A 669 28.88 1.16 5.31
CA THR A 669 28.28 2.47 4.99
C THR A 669 29.26 3.60 5.28
N THR A 670 29.48 3.92 6.56
CA THR A 670 30.34 5.02 7.02
C THR A 670 31.75 4.58 7.35
N GLU A 671 31.99 3.29 7.38
CA GLU A 671 33.28 2.68 7.78
C GLU A 671 34.41 3.07 6.84
N SER A 672 35.63 3.25 7.38
CA SER A 672 36.85 3.36 6.60
C SER A 672 37.27 2.01 5.99
N ALA A 673 38.16 2.03 5.02
CA ALA A 673 38.70 0.81 4.40
C ALA A 673 39.34 -0.15 5.46
N GLU A 674 40.04 0.40 6.44
CA GLU A 674 40.66 -0.36 7.52
C GLU A 674 39.62 -0.97 8.43
N GLU A 675 38.57 -0.23 8.79
CA GLU A 675 37.49 -0.75 9.62
C GLU A 675 36.73 -1.89 8.91
N CYS A 676 36.52 -1.80 7.58
CA CYS A 676 35.92 -2.90 6.81
C CYS A 676 36.70 -4.21 6.95
N VAL A 677 38.02 -4.14 6.87
CA VAL A 677 38.94 -5.30 7.05
C VAL A 677 38.86 -5.84 8.47
N ARG A 678 38.95 -4.97 9.50
CA ARG A 678 38.86 -5.34 10.90
C ARG A 678 37.54 -6.04 11.25
N VAL A 679 36.43 -5.52 10.74
CA VAL A 679 35.09 -6.14 10.90
C VAL A 679 35.09 -7.55 10.32
N LEU A 680 35.54 -7.73 9.07
CA LEU A 680 35.56 -9.06 8.45
C LEU A 680 36.43 -10.04 9.22
N ARG A 681 37.62 -9.60 9.70
CA ARG A 681 38.50 -10.41 10.55
C ARG A 681 37.83 -10.81 11.85
N ALA A 682 37.12 -9.90 12.49
CA ALA A 682 36.36 -10.20 13.72
C ALA A 682 35.29 -11.26 13.48
N TYR A 683 34.52 -11.15 12.40
CA TYR A 683 33.54 -12.17 12.03
C TYR A 683 34.14 -13.52 11.69
N LYS A 684 35.40 -13.54 11.24
CA LYS A 684 36.21 -14.77 11.04
C LYS A 684 36.93 -15.27 12.28
N GLY A 685 36.82 -14.56 13.41
CA GLY A 685 37.51 -14.91 14.65
C GLY A 685 39.04 -14.72 14.60
N ARG A 686 39.52 -13.82 13.72
CA ARG A 686 40.94 -13.55 13.48
C ARG A 686 41.43 -12.26 14.16
N GLU A 687 40.52 -11.43 14.66
CA GLU A 687 40.82 -10.17 15.34
C GLU A 687 39.76 -9.89 16.42
N GLU A 688 40.19 -9.41 17.58
CA GLU A 688 39.31 -8.87 18.60
C GLU A 688 38.95 -7.43 18.23
N TYR A 689 37.71 -7.23 17.79
CA TYR A 689 37.18 -5.93 17.44
C TYR A 689 35.69 -5.90 17.74
N THR A 690 35.23 -4.79 18.27
CA THR A 690 33.80 -4.48 18.42
C THR A 690 33.59 -2.99 18.13
N PRO A 691 32.68 -2.62 17.24
CA PRO A 691 32.35 -1.20 16.98
C PRO A 691 31.83 -0.53 18.25
N LYS A 692 31.86 0.82 18.25
CA LYS A 692 31.11 1.61 19.23
C LYS A 692 29.62 1.56 18.91
N ASP A 693 28.78 1.73 19.93
CA ASP A 693 27.32 1.87 19.79
C ASP A 693 26.65 0.75 18.98
N ILE A 694 26.80 -0.49 19.46
CA ILE A 694 26.23 -1.67 18.82
C ILE A 694 24.76 -1.90 19.20
N THR A 695 24.08 -2.61 18.31
CA THR A 695 22.74 -3.19 18.54
C THR A 695 22.69 -4.63 18.05
N ARG A 696 21.76 -5.42 18.59
CA ARG A 696 21.39 -6.73 18.02
C ARG A 696 20.23 -6.60 17.00
N GLY A 697 19.81 -5.38 16.71
CA GLY A 697 18.69 -5.12 15.83
C GLY A 697 17.43 -5.82 16.31
N LEU A 698 16.73 -6.47 15.37
CA LEU A 698 15.53 -7.24 15.62
C LEU A 698 15.81 -8.75 15.75
N PHE A 699 17.06 -9.16 15.68
CA PHE A 699 17.49 -10.57 15.62
C PHE A 699 16.96 -11.43 16.78
N TYR A 700 16.83 -10.88 17.98
CA TYR A 700 16.27 -11.60 19.13
C TYR A 700 14.81 -11.22 19.45
N ARG A 701 14.42 -9.97 19.25
CA ARG A 701 13.09 -9.50 19.65
C ARG A 701 12.04 -9.60 18.52
N GLY A 702 12.48 -9.52 17.28
CA GLY A 702 11.53 -9.44 16.14
C GLY A 702 10.69 -8.16 16.15
N VAL A 703 9.56 -8.22 15.47
CA VAL A 703 8.56 -7.14 15.40
C VAL A 703 7.17 -7.65 15.79
N GLU A 704 6.34 -6.71 16.29
CA GLU A 704 4.92 -6.96 16.58
C GLU A 704 4.08 -7.09 15.30
#